data_c33671614b2148f0e3fcd6df6764f226
#
_entry.id   c33671614b2148f0e3fcd6df6764f226
#
_cell.length_a   1.000
_cell.length_b   1.000
_cell.length_c   1.000
_cell.angle_alpha   90.00
_cell.angle_beta   90.00
_cell.angle_gamma   90.00
#
_symmetry.space_group_name_H-M   'P 1'
#
loop_
_entity.id
_entity.type
_entity.pdbx_description
1 polymer ?
#
loop_
_entity_poly.entity_id
_entity_poly.type
_entity_poly.pdbx_seq_one_letter_code
_entity_poly.pdbx_strand_id
1 'polypeptide(L)'
;MHSIHIHVEHLFKNIGIYVRETNKHMSDNRTGDNKSSQQVKINGQLNRIIFQNKSNFYTIAEIQVNKACDKITACGTLPGVRCGEVLEITGEWVTHEKHGLQFNIIKFESKLPADVKGIMRYLGSGLVDGIGKIYAKKIVDHFGAETFNVLSNESARLMEIDGIGESRAKKIKEAWESQFAIRDIMIFLQTYGVSNSLCVKLYEKYGNEARTILETNPYRVCQEVSGIGFKTADTIAKNIGLPTTHPSRIDAGIFYVLSTFEDEGNTCMPRQLLIKHTQILLELSPDRINEQIENMISFGKLCIIGNDIIQKTSLRKTESSIERSLQNIVFDKKSSLPDIWVEKAIEWVQKHESLAFEPEQIDALISALTNKVSVLTGWPGTGKTTILRALVSILSAKKVNVVLCAPTGRAAQKLSEAAGRPASTIHRLLQYNSSENRFAHNEETPLKLDFIIIDESSMIDTFLASSLLKAIPTQAHVLFVGDTDQLPSVGPGNVLGDIIKSKKFPVTQLRRIFRQGKCSEIISVAHDIVNSVETFPKCSKSFAEIDPTHDFNFIESSDADDCLQKITELCNTHLQKWYNVDPLNDVQILVPVHKGTIGTENINNVLQDIFVDKQFGVGWTKFRIGDKVMQTKNNYEKNIFNGDLGKVIYLDDDEHTATIQFNDETVVLNNSALCDLTLAYAISIHKSQGSEFPVVIIALLRQHYIMLQRNLLYTAITRGRNKVFIIGDPDAYALASRNKERANRMTGLYSNFR
;
A
#
# COMPACT_ATOMS: atom_id res chain seq x y z
N MET A 1 2.89 -3.90 42.11
CA MET A 1 3.10 -5.20 41.41
C MET A 1 2.72 -6.42 42.21
N HIS A 2 2.82 -6.44 43.55
CA HIS A 2 2.43 -7.59 44.37
C HIS A 2 0.90 -7.82 44.49
N SER A 3 0.09 -6.77 44.39
CA SER A 3 -1.38 -6.85 44.50
C SER A 3 -2.08 -7.42 43.25
N ILE A 4 -1.45 -7.32 42.07
CA ILE A 4 -2.01 -7.83 40.82
C ILE A 4 -1.76 -9.34 40.68
N HIS A 5 -0.66 -9.84 41.24
CA HIS A 5 -0.34 -11.28 41.19
C HIS A 5 -1.31 -12.13 42.03
N ILE A 6 -1.74 -11.62 43.18
CA ILE A 6 -2.69 -12.32 44.08
C ILE A 6 -4.10 -12.38 43.47
N HIS A 7 -4.50 -11.38 42.68
CA HIS A 7 -5.81 -11.36 42.02
C HIS A 7 -5.88 -12.35 40.86
N VAL A 8 -4.78 -12.54 40.15
CA VAL A 8 -4.67 -13.48 39.03
C VAL A 8 -4.68 -14.93 39.51
N GLU A 9 -3.97 -15.24 40.61
CA GLU A 9 -4.00 -16.60 41.20
C GLU A 9 -5.38 -16.98 41.76
N HIS A 10 -6.12 -16.02 42.30
CA HIS A 10 -7.50 -16.28 42.80
C HIS A 10 -8.50 -16.54 41.66
N LEU A 11 -8.33 -15.89 40.49
CA LEU A 11 -9.12 -16.14 39.28
C LEU A 11 -8.85 -17.55 38.71
N PHE A 12 -7.58 -17.98 38.69
CA PHE A 12 -7.20 -19.30 38.18
C PHE A 12 -7.75 -20.46 39.02
N LYS A 13 -7.87 -20.30 40.35
CA LYS A 13 -8.44 -21.32 41.23
C LYS A 13 -9.95 -21.47 41.10
N ASN A 14 -10.67 -20.41 40.76
CA ASN A 14 -12.14 -20.44 40.65
C ASN A 14 -12.65 -20.88 39.26
N ILE A 15 -11.82 -20.86 38.22
CA ILE A 15 -12.24 -21.16 36.84
C ILE A 15 -12.08 -22.65 36.48
N GLY A 16 -11.55 -23.50 37.35
CA GLY A 16 -11.47 -24.96 37.11
C GLY A 16 -10.58 -25.36 35.94
N ILE A 17 -9.47 -24.65 35.75
CA ILE A 17 -8.54 -24.92 34.65
C ILE A 17 -7.63 -26.07 35.03
N TYR A 18 -7.83 -27.24 34.41
CA TYR A 18 -6.89 -28.37 34.49
C TYR A 18 -5.66 -28.07 33.61
N VAL A 19 -4.57 -27.65 34.24
CA VAL A 19 -3.25 -27.61 33.61
C VAL A 19 -2.70 -29.04 33.63
N ARG A 20 -2.65 -29.71 32.48
CA ARG A 20 -1.86 -30.94 32.34
C ARG A 20 -0.39 -30.55 32.23
N GLU A 21 0.36 -30.69 33.32
CA GLU A 21 1.80 -30.68 33.30
C GLU A 21 2.31 -31.92 32.54
N THR A 22 2.94 -31.69 31.41
CA THR A 22 3.84 -32.68 30.80
C THR A 22 5.26 -32.36 31.27
N ASN A 23 5.66 -32.98 32.39
CA ASN A 23 7.06 -33.02 32.80
C ASN A 23 7.88 -33.80 31.75
N LYS A 24 8.86 -33.15 31.15
CA LYS A 24 10.07 -33.83 30.68
C LYS A 24 11.28 -32.96 30.97
N HIS A 25 12.18 -33.51 31.75
CA HIS A 25 13.51 -33.03 32.10
C HIS A 25 14.29 -32.50 30.88
N MET A 26 14.89 -31.36 31.03
CA MET A 26 16.30 -31.16 30.61
C MET A 26 16.89 -29.90 31.27
N SER A 27 18.12 -30.12 31.74
CA SER A 27 19.03 -29.25 32.47
C SER A 27 19.39 -27.91 31.84
N ASP A 28 19.60 -26.96 32.73
CA ASP A 28 20.40 -25.72 32.66
C ASP A 28 21.10 -25.34 31.36
N ASN A 29 20.72 -24.15 30.82
CA ASN A 29 21.74 -23.12 30.54
C ASN A 29 21.06 -21.75 30.36
N ARG A 30 21.60 -20.78 31.11
CA ARG A 30 21.18 -19.38 31.15
C ARG A 30 21.49 -18.68 29.83
N THR A 31 20.56 -17.93 29.29
CA THR A 31 20.62 -16.50 28.85
C THR A 31 19.51 -16.21 27.86
N GLY A 32 18.80 -15.09 28.02
CA GLY A 32 17.95 -14.44 27.01
C GLY A 32 16.45 -14.54 27.24
N ASP A 33 15.88 -13.47 27.74
CA ASP A 33 14.42 -13.25 27.89
C ASP A 33 13.64 -13.51 26.60
N ASN A 34 12.97 -14.67 26.54
CA ASN A 34 11.82 -14.89 25.68
C ASN A 34 10.66 -15.32 26.59
N LYS A 35 9.74 -14.40 26.91
CA LYS A 35 8.46 -14.75 27.52
C LYS A 35 7.67 -15.57 26.51
N SER A 36 7.72 -16.89 26.62
CA SER A 36 6.79 -17.80 25.97
C SER A 36 5.41 -17.56 26.59
N SER A 37 4.48 -16.91 25.87
CA SER A 37 3.09 -16.80 26.25
C SER A 37 2.49 -18.21 26.32
N GLN A 38 2.05 -18.62 27.53
CA GLN A 38 1.36 -19.90 27.70
C GLN A 38 -0.02 -19.80 27.03
N GLN A 39 -0.22 -20.60 25.98
CA GLN A 39 -1.54 -20.73 25.37
C GLN A 39 -2.48 -21.48 26.31
N VAL A 40 -3.63 -20.91 26.57
CA VAL A 40 -4.67 -21.45 27.45
C VAL A 40 -5.87 -21.90 26.63
N LYS A 41 -6.46 -23.03 26.97
CA LYS A 41 -7.68 -23.57 26.36
C LYS A 41 -8.88 -23.36 27.30
N ILE A 42 -9.94 -22.73 26.76
CA ILE A 42 -11.15 -22.38 27.53
C ILE A 42 -12.38 -22.90 26.77
N ASN A 43 -13.31 -23.53 27.50
CA ASN A 43 -14.61 -23.93 26.98
C ASN A 43 -15.70 -23.04 27.59
N GLY A 44 -16.53 -22.46 26.73
CA GLY A 44 -17.61 -21.60 27.20
C GLY A 44 -18.71 -21.39 26.15
N GLN A 45 -19.87 -20.96 26.63
CA GLN A 45 -20.98 -20.63 25.73
C GLN A 45 -20.92 -19.15 25.33
N LEU A 46 -21.02 -18.86 24.04
CA LEU A 46 -21.07 -17.50 23.51
C LEU A 46 -22.38 -16.82 23.91
N ASN A 47 -22.29 -15.90 24.88
CA ASN A 47 -23.45 -15.26 25.46
C ASN A 47 -23.90 -14.04 24.60
N ARG A 48 -22.96 -13.18 24.23
CA ARG A 48 -23.24 -11.95 23.50
C ARG A 48 -22.07 -11.56 22.59
N ILE A 49 -22.36 -11.15 21.36
CA ILE A 49 -21.42 -10.47 20.48
C ILE A 49 -21.56 -8.97 20.76
N ILE A 50 -20.47 -8.35 21.24
CA ILE A 50 -20.41 -6.92 21.54
C ILE A 50 -20.13 -6.15 20.24
N PHE A 51 -19.20 -6.65 19.44
CA PHE A 51 -18.82 -6.07 18.15
C PHE A 51 -18.40 -7.17 17.18
N GLN A 52 -18.79 -7.06 15.92
CA GLN A 52 -18.29 -7.91 14.84
C GLN A 52 -18.10 -7.11 13.56
N ASN A 53 -16.92 -7.14 13.03
CA ASN A 53 -16.61 -6.55 11.73
C ASN A 53 -17.03 -7.51 10.62
N LYS A 54 -17.93 -7.08 9.73
CA LYS A 54 -18.48 -7.91 8.65
C LYS A 54 -17.45 -8.31 7.58
N SER A 55 -16.38 -7.53 7.40
CA SER A 55 -15.40 -7.79 6.34
C SER A 55 -14.28 -8.77 6.72
N ASN A 56 -13.94 -8.86 8.02
CA ASN A 56 -12.86 -9.74 8.49
C ASN A 56 -13.26 -10.62 9.67
N PHE A 57 -14.54 -10.57 10.09
CA PHE A 57 -15.12 -11.30 11.23
C PHE A 57 -14.37 -11.16 12.55
N TYR A 58 -13.58 -10.06 12.69
CA TYR A 58 -13.02 -9.74 14.00
C TYR A 58 -14.17 -9.45 14.96
N THR A 59 -14.22 -10.22 16.05
CA THR A 59 -15.33 -10.25 16.98
C THR A 59 -14.82 -9.96 18.38
N ILE A 60 -15.53 -9.10 19.11
CA ILE A 60 -15.41 -8.93 20.55
C ILE A 60 -16.68 -9.54 21.15
N ALA A 61 -16.51 -10.52 22.00
CA ALA A 61 -17.61 -11.32 22.51
C ALA A 61 -17.51 -11.59 24.00
N GLU A 62 -18.66 -11.73 24.64
CA GLU A 62 -18.80 -12.19 26.02
C GLU A 62 -19.05 -13.71 26.00
N ILE A 63 -18.15 -14.47 26.62
CA ILE A 63 -18.23 -15.92 26.70
C ILE A 63 -18.44 -16.31 28.16
N GLN A 64 -19.44 -17.15 28.41
CA GLN A 64 -19.74 -17.70 29.71
C GLN A 64 -19.01 -19.04 29.89
N VAL A 65 -18.04 -19.07 30.82
CA VAL A 65 -17.11 -20.22 30.96
C VAL A 65 -17.65 -21.31 31.86
N ASN A 66 -18.49 -20.98 32.88
CA ASN A 66 -19.07 -21.94 33.81
C ASN A 66 -20.56 -21.67 34.06
N LYS A 67 -21.32 -22.70 34.55
CA LYS A 67 -22.72 -22.52 34.95
C LYS A 67 -22.92 -21.51 36.07
N ALA A 68 -21.89 -21.12 36.78
CA ALA A 68 -21.85 -20.11 37.84
C ALA A 68 -21.27 -18.79 37.39
N CYS A 69 -21.95 -18.06 36.48
CA CYS A 69 -21.82 -16.63 36.20
C CYS A 69 -20.44 -16.03 35.82
N ASP A 70 -19.39 -16.80 35.61
CA ASP A 70 -18.09 -16.24 35.18
C ASP A 70 -18.10 -15.93 33.70
N LYS A 71 -18.07 -14.62 33.40
CA LYS A 71 -18.07 -14.10 32.03
C LYS A 71 -16.69 -13.57 31.69
N ILE A 72 -16.17 -13.93 30.52
CA ILE A 72 -14.93 -13.39 30.00
C ILE A 72 -15.19 -12.59 28.70
N THR A 73 -14.45 -11.52 28.53
CA THR A 73 -14.41 -10.83 27.26
C THR A 73 -13.31 -11.45 26.41
N ALA A 74 -13.71 -11.99 25.26
CA ALA A 74 -12.78 -12.59 24.31
C ALA A 74 -12.80 -11.85 22.98
N CYS A 75 -11.64 -11.68 22.37
CA CYS A 75 -11.48 -10.99 21.09
C CYS A 75 -10.67 -11.86 20.11
N GLY A 76 -11.05 -11.85 18.85
CA GLY A 76 -10.40 -12.61 17.81
C GLY A 76 -11.27 -12.74 16.56
N THR A 77 -10.73 -13.37 15.52
CA THR A 77 -11.50 -13.62 14.30
C THR A 77 -12.38 -14.85 14.48
N LEU A 78 -13.68 -14.62 14.63
CA LEU A 78 -14.69 -15.66 14.89
C LEU A 78 -15.76 -15.66 13.78
N PRO A 79 -15.44 -16.17 12.59
CA PRO A 79 -16.41 -16.22 11.51
C PRO A 79 -17.47 -17.27 11.77
N GLY A 80 -18.70 -16.96 11.43
CA GLY A 80 -19.83 -17.89 11.52
C GLY A 80 -20.31 -18.23 12.95
N VAL A 81 -19.64 -17.74 14.01
CA VAL A 81 -20.06 -17.99 15.39
C VAL A 81 -21.27 -17.15 15.79
N ARG A 82 -22.09 -17.69 16.69
CA ARG A 82 -23.33 -17.06 17.15
C ARG A 82 -23.59 -17.22 18.64
N CYS A 83 -24.37 -16.29 19.16
CA CYS A 83 -24.84 -16.39 20.53
C CYS A 83 -25.58 -17.70 20.77
N GLY A 84 -25.19 -18.43 21.82
CA GLY A 84 -25.73 -19.74 22.16
C GLY A 84 -24.81 -20.91 21.80
N GLU A 85 -23.86 -20.77 20.91
CA GLU A 85 -22.87 -21.82 20.59
C GLU A 85 -21.93 -22.07 21.73
N VAL A 86 -21.48 -23.33 21.86
CA VAL A 86 -20.41 -23.70 22.76
C VAL A 86 -19.08 -23.61 22.02
N LEU A 87 -18.22 -22.71 22.47
CA LEU A 87 -16.91 -22.48 21.89
C LEU A 87 -15.82 -23.13 22.75
N GLU A 88 -14.96 -23.87 22.11
CA GLU A 88 -13.69 -24.31 22.65
C GLU A 88 -12.61 -23.39 22.07
N ILE A 89 -12.11 -22.45 22.85
CA ILE A 89 -11.18 -21.40 22.39
C ILE A 89 -9.79 -21.64 22.94
N THR A 90 -8.77 -21.45 22.11
CA THR A 90 -7.36 -21.48 22.49
C THR A 90 -6.75 -20.11 22.21
N GLY A 91 -6.06 -19.54 23.18
CA GLY A 91 -5.50 -18.21 23.06
C GLY A 91 -4.66 -17.80 24.24
N GLU A 92 -4.47 -16.52 24.41
CA GLU A 92 -3.66 -15.91 25.47
C GLU A 92 -4.41 -14.75 26.14
N TRP A 93 -4.11 -14.53 27.40
CA TRP A 93 -4.63 -13.38 28.12
C TRP A 93 -3.82 -12.13 27.82
N VAL A 94 -4.49 -11.07 27.36
CA VAL A 94 -3.88 -9.78 27.02
C VAL A 94 -4.58 -8.68 27.82
N THR A 95 -3.81 -7.78 28.41
CA THR A 95 -4.35 -6.62 29.10
C THR A 95 -4.47 -5.46 28.12
N HIS A 96 -5.69 -5.07 27.81
CA HIS A 96 -5.96 -3.89 26.97
C HIS A 96 -6.03 -2.64 27.86
N GLU A 97 -5.33 -1.58 27.47
CA GLU A 97 -5.18 -0.36 28.29
C GLU A 97 -6.51 0.27 28.72
N LYS A 98 -7.55 0.20 27.87
CA LYS A 98 -8.88 0.79 28.14
C LYS A 98 -9.96 -0.20 28.60
N HIS A 99 -9.82 -1.49 28.27
CA HIS A 99 -10.87 -2.50 28.47
C HIS A 99 -10.46 -3.60 29.43
N GLY A 100 -9.30 -3.49 30.07
CA GLY A 100 -8.80 -4.45 31.05
C GLY A 100 -8.38 -5.79 30.44
N LEU A 101 -8.53 -6.85 31.24
CA LEU A 101 -8.09 -8.19 30.84
C LEU A 101 -9.03 -8.80 29.80
N GLN A 102 -8.51 -9.18 28.65
CA GLN A 102 -9.24 -9.81 27.55
C GLN A 102 -8.53 -11.09 27.12
N PHE A 103 -9.30 -12.05 26.59
CA PHE A 103 -8.75 -13.28 26.04
C PHE A 103 -8.61 -13.17 24.52
N ASN A 104 -7.39 -13.11 24.04
CA ASN A 104 -7.10 -13.03 22.60
C ASN A 104 -7.14 -14.44 21.99
N ILE A 105 -8.14 -14.71 21.15
CA ILE A 105 -8.40 -16.01 20.55
C ILE A 105 -7.48 -16.21 19.34
N ILE A 106 -6.68 -17.26 19.39
CA ILE A 106 -5.80 -17.70 18.29
C ILE A 106 -6.51 -18.78 17.46
N LYS A 107 -7.18 -19.72 18.14
CA LYS A 107 -7.93 -20.82 17.52
C LYS A 107 -9.24 -21.05 18.26
N PHE A 108 -10.28 -21.43 17.53
CA PHE A 108 -11.54 -21.82 18.13
C PHE A 108 -12.14 -23.03 17.41
N GLU A 109 -12.92 -23.81 18.17
CA GLU A 109 -13.82 -24.84 17.66
C GLU A 109 -15.22 -24.54 18.20
N SER A 110 -16.21 -24.58 17.32
CA SER A 110 -17.59 -24.30 17.70
C SER A 110 -18.43 -25.57 17.58
N LYS A 111 -19.25 -25.82 18.58
CA LYS A 111 -20.24 -26.90 18.59
C LYS A 111 -21.64 -26.32 18.62
N LEU A 112 -22.53 -26.88 17.80
CA LEU A 112 -23.94 -26.49 17.82
C LEU A 112 -24.53 -26.74 19.23
N PRO A 113 -25.39 -25.85 19.72
CA PRO A 113 -26.05 -26.05 20.99
C PRO A 113 -26.94 -27.29 20.96
N ALA A 114 -26.83 -28.14 21.94
CA ALA A 114 -27.64 -29.36 22.09
C ALA A 114 -28.94 -29.14 22.89
N ASP A 115 -29.03 -28.03 23.60
CA ASP A 115 -30.19 -27.70 24.41
C ASP A 115 -31.15 -26.75 23.67
N VAL A 116 -32.45 -26.93 23.91
CA VAL A 116 -33.54 -26.18 23.26
C VAL A 116 -33.40 -24.67 23.40
N LYS A 117 -32.93 -24.18 24.55
CA LYS A 117 -32.69 -22.75 24.78
C LYS A 117 -31.51 -22.22 23.95
N GLY A 118 -30.47 -23.01 23.81
CA GLY A 118 -29.31 -22.69 22.95
C GLY A 118 -29.72 -22.65 21.48
N ILE A 119 -30.48 -23.64 20.99
CA ILE A 119 -31.01 -23.69 19.63
C ILE A 119 -31.86 -22.46 19.33
N MET A 120 -32.76 -22.08 20.28
CA MET A 120 -33.60 -20.88 20.11
C MET A 120 -32.77 -19.59 20.00
N ARG A 121 -31.74 -19.42 20.85
CA ARG A 121 -30.85 -18.27 20.81
C ARG A 121 -30.04 -18.23 19.50
N TYR A 122 -29.54 -19.39 19.08
CA TYR A 122 -28.81 -19.56 17.87
C TYR A 122 -29.61 -19.12 16.63
N LEU A 123 -30.80 -19.65 16.43
CA LEU A 123 -31.67 -19.28 15.32
C LEU A 123 -32.20 -17.83 15.42
N GLY A 124 -32.48 -17.37 16.64
CA GLY A 124 -32.97 -16.01 16.90
C GLY A 124 -31.93 -14.89 16.78
N SER A 125 -30.66 -15.23 16.55
CA SER A 125 -29.56 -14.26 16.41
C SER A 125 -29.55 -13.48 15.08
N GLY A 126 -30.52 -13.74 14.18
CA GLY A 126 -30.61 -13.10 12.85
C GLY A 126 -29.71 -13.73 11.77
N LEU A 127 -29.33 -14.95 11.96
CA LEU A 127 -28.37 -15.73 11.18
C LEU A 127 -28.90 -16.22 9.84
N VAL A 128 -30.12 -16.66 9.87
CA VAL A 128 -30.78 -17.25 8.71
C VAL A 128 -31.73 -16.20 8.19
N ASP A 129 -31.44 -15.67 7.01
CA ASP A 129 -32.35 -14.74 6.35
C ASP A 129 -33.73 -15.36 6.27
N GLY A 130 -34.72 -14.69 6.94
CA GLY A 130 -36.08 -15.20 7.08
C GLY A 130 -36.43 -15.74 8.47
N ILE A 131 -35.45 -15.95 9.39
CA ILE A 131 -35.70 -16.34 10.78
C ILE A 131 -35.33 -15.20 11.73
N GLY A 132 -36.33 -14.42 12.17
CA GLY A 132 -36.18 -13.52 13.30
C GLY A 132 -36.52 -14.23 14.63
N LYS A 133 -36.39 -13.52 15.77
CA LYS A 133 -36.63 -14.08 17.13
C LYS A 133 -37.99 -14.77 17.26
N ILE A 134 -39.03 -14.25 16.60
CA ILE A 134 -40.39 -14.80 16.65
C ILE A 134 -40.45 -16.15 15.93
N TYR A 135 -39.89 -16.25 14.72
CA TYR A 135 -39.88 -17.50 13.96
C TYR A 135 -38.91 -18.52 14.55
N ALA A 136 -37.77 -18.09 15.09
CA ALA A 136 -36.86 -18.98 15.82
C ALA A 136 -37.60 -19.66 16.97
N LYS A 137 -38.40 -18.91 17.74
CA LYS A 137 -39.22 -19.46 18.80
C LYS A 137 -40.26 -20.46 18.29
N LYS A 138 -41.03 -20.12 17.26
CA LYS A 138 -42.04 -21.00 16.66
C LYS A 138 -41.42 -22.31 16.13
N ILE A 139 -40.28 -22.23 15.45
CA ILE A 139 -39.56 -23.39 14.90
C ILE A 139 -39.07 -24.31 16.01
N VAL A 140 -38.45 -23.74 17.04
CA VAL A 140 -37.89 -24.52 18.15
C VAL A 140 -38.97 -25.06 19.07
N ASP A 141 -40.05 -24.34 19.28
CA ASP A 141 -41.22 -24.82 20.05
C ASP A 141 -41.91 -26.01 19.35
N HIS A 142 -41.89 -26.05 17.99
CA HIS A 142 -42.48 -27.11 17.19
C HIS A 142 -41.59 -28.37 17.07
N PHE A 143 -40.28 -28.17 16.77
CA PHE A 143 -39.34 -29.25 16.44
C PHE A 143 -38.42 -29.63 17.62
N GLY A 144 -38.33 -28.81 18.66
CA GLY A 144 -37.47 -29.03 19.83
C GLY A 144 -36.01 -29.29 19.47
N ALA A 145 -35.46 -30.40 19.96
CA ALA A 145 -34.07 -30.81 19.68
C ALA A 145 -33.83 -31.23 18.23
N GLU A 146 -34.87 -31.63 17.51
CA GLU A 146 -34.78 -32.03 16.08
C GLU A 146 -34.67 -30.85 15.11
N THR A 147 -34.75 -29.63 15.58
CA THR A 147 -34.76 -28.42 14.76
C THR A 147 -33.60 -28.37 13.74
N PHE A 148 -32.40 -28.71 14.15
CA PHE A 148 -31.25 -28.69 13.24
C PHE A 148 -31.30 -29.82 12.20
N ASN A 149 -31.83 -30.98 12.56
CA ASN A 149 -32.03 -32.06 11.61
C ASN A 149 -33.08 -31.69 10.54
N VAL A 150 -34.16 -31.04 10.97
CA VAL A 150 -35.21 -30.55 10.06
C VAL A 150 -34.65 -29.48 9.11
N LEU A 151 -33.88 -28.53 9.60
CA LEU A 151 -33.24 -27.49 8.77
C LEU A 151 -32.29 -28.09 7.74
N SER A 152 -31.51 -29.11 8.13
CA SER A 152 -30.47 -29.69 7.28
C SER A 152 -31.04 -30.73 6.26
N ASN A 153 -31.95 -31.59 6.70
CA ASN A 153 -32.35 -32.77 5.93
C ASN A 153 -33.82 -32.76 5.49
N GLU A 154 -34.68 -32.06 6.23
CA GLU A 154 -36.13 -32.13 6.07
C GLU A 154 -36.77 -30.74 5.95
N SER A 155 -36.09 -29.80 5.26
CA SER A 155 -36.47 -28.36 5.21
C SER A 155 -37.92 -28.12 4.69
N ALA A 156 -38.53 -29.05 3.98
CA ALA A 156 -39.93 -28.98 3.58
C ALA A 156 -40.88 -28.96 4.79
N ARG A 157 -40.51 -29.58 5.92
CA ARG A 157 -41.32 -29.58 7.14
C ARG A 157 -41.42 -28.21 7.82
N LEU A 158 -40.58 -27.27 7.45
CA LEU A 158 -40.71 -25.88 7.91
C LEU A 158 -42.06 -25.26 7.55
N MET A 159 -42.72 -25.75 6.51
CA MET A 159 -44.07 -25.34 6.10
C MET A 159 -45.17 -25.82 7.06
N GLU A 160 -44.89 -26.74 8.02
CA GLU A 160 -45.80 -27.11 9.10
C GLU A 160 -46.02 -25.95 10.08
N ILE A 161 -45.16 -24.91 10.04
CA ILE A 161 -45.21 -23.77 10.95
C ILE A 161 -46.02 -22.63 10.35
N ASP A 162 -47.01 -22.17 11.09
CA ASP A 162 -47.86 -21.06 10.67
C ASP A 162 -47.04 -19.78 10.38
N GLY A 163 -47.14 -19.27 9.16
CA GLY A 163 -46.44 -18.10 8.64
C GLY A 163 -45.11 -18.42 7.91
N ILE A 164 -44.75 -19.71 7.69
CA ILE A 164 -43.65 -20.13 6.85
C ILE A 164 -44.20 -20.78 5.59
N GLY A 165 -44.31 -20.02 4.51
CA GLY A 165 -44.66 -20.53 3.19
C GLY A 165 -43.44 -21.03 2.42
N GLU A 166 -43.64 -21.63 1.23
CA GLU A 166 -42.62 -22.24 0.36
C GLU A 166 -41.43 -21.30 0.08
N SER A 167 -41.71 -20.03 -0.27
CA SER A 167 -40.65 -19.04 -0.60
C SER A 167 -39.75 -18.74 0.61
N ARG A 168 -40.32 -18.70 1.82
CA ARG A 168 -39.57 -18.48 3.05
C ARG A 168 -38.79 -19.73 3.46
N ALA A 169 -39.39 -20.90 3.37
CA ALA A 169 -38.71 -22.19 3.61
C ALA A 169 -37.49 -22.37 2.71
N LYS A 170 -37.62 -22.01 1.44
CA LYS A 170 -36.49 -22.03 0.48
C LYS A 170 -35.36 -21.07 0.87
N LYS A 171 -35.68 -19.81 1.23
CA LYS A 171 -34.68 -18.83 1.70
C LYS A 171 -33.97 -19.29 2.98
N ILE A 172 -34.71 -19.87 3.92
CA ILE A 172 -34.16 -20.42 5.14
C ILE A 172 -33.20 -21.56 4.84
N LYS A 173 -33.54 -22.46 3.92
CA LYS A 173 -32.69 -23.54 3.48
C LYS A 173 -31.39 -23.05 2.84
N GLU A 174 -31.47 -22.14 1.87
CA GLU A 174 -30.32 -21.57 1.18
C GLU A 174 -29.37 -20.86 2.17
N ALA A 175 -29.89 -20.07 3.10
CA ALA A 175 -29.11 -19.43 4.13
C ALA A 175 -28.46 -20.43 5.10
N TRP A 176 -29.14 -21.50 5.46
CA TRP A 176 -28.62 -22.58 6.30
C TRP A 176 -27.47 -23.33 5.63
N GLU A 177 -27.66 -23.74 4.36
CA GLU A 177 -26.65 -24.44 3.57
C GLU A 177 -25.37 -23.62 3.37
N SER A 178 -25.50 -22.31 3.12
CA SER A 178 -24.34 -21.43 2.96
C SER A 178 -23.49 -21.31 4.24
N GLN A 179 -24.13 -21.33 5.42
CA GLN A 179 -23.44 -21.31 6.71
C GLN A 179 -22.65 -22.60 6.98
N PHE A 180 -23.19 -23.74 6.59
CA PHE A 180 -22.51 -25.03 6.73
C PHE A 180 -21.27 -25.11 5.82
N ALA A 181 -21.37 -24.64 4.58
CA ALA A 181 -20.26 -24.64 3.65
C ALA A 181 -19.08 -23.80 4.11
N ILE A 182 -19.34 -22.59 4.64
CA ILE A 182 -18.29 -21.74 5.24
C ILE A 182 -17.60 -22.49 6.40
N ARG A 183 -18.36 -23.13 7.23
CA ARG A 183 -17.85 -23.84 8.41
C ARG A 183 -17.00 -25.06 8.03
N ASP A 184 -17.41 -25.85 7.04
CA ASP A 184 -16.66 -27.01 6.54
C ASP A 184 -15.30 -26.57 5.96
N ILE A 185 -15.28 -25.52 5.13
CA ILE A 185 -14.05 -24.93 4.60
C ILE A 185 -13.14 -24.41 5.70
N MET A 186 -13.71 -23.81 6.76
CA MET A 186 -12.92 -23.32 7.89
C MET A 186 -12.26 -24.44 8.68
N ILE A 187 -13.02 -25.49 9.01
CA ILE A 187 -12.49 -26.67 9.70
C ILE A 187 -11.37 -27.29 8.87
N PHE A 188 -11.60 -27.47 7.55
CA PHE A 188 -10.61 -27.97 6.63
C PHE A 188 -9.34 -27.11 6.63
N LEU A 189 -9.45 -25.82 6.49
CA LEU A 189 -8.30 -24.92 6.42
C LEU A 189 -7.56 -24.74 7.75
N GLN A 190 -8.28 -24.75 8.89
CA GLN A 190 -7.66 -24.73 10.20
C GLN A 190 -6.76 -25.93 10.45
N THR A 191 -7.15 -27.11 9.94
CA THR A 191 -6.33 -28.34 10.00
C THR A 191 -4.95 -28.13 9.35
N TYR A 192 -4.87 -27.22 8.38
CA TYR A 192 -3.65 -26.89 7.64
C TYR A 192 -3.00 -25.57 8.09
N GLY A 193 -3.44 -24.99 9.21
CA GLY A 193 -2.82 -23.78 9.80
C GLY A 193 -3.13 -22.47 9.05
N VAL A 194 -4.19 -22.44 8.23
CA VAL A 194 -4.63 -21.24 7.50
C VAL A 194 -5.46 -20.34 8.41
N SER A 195 -5.23 -19.03 8.33
CA SER A 195 -5.95 -18.05 9.15
C SER A 195 -7.43 -17.94 8.72
N ASN A 196 -8.29 -17.68 9.70
CA ASN A 196 -9.75 -17.55 9.46
C ASN A 196 -10.12 -16.45 8.46
N SER A 197 -9.36 -15.36 8.40
CA SER A 197 -9.59 -14.28 7.44
C SER A 197 -9.39 -14.71 5.98
N LEU A 198 -8.50 -15.68 5.74
CA LEU A 198 -8.28 -16.24 4.41
C LEU A 198 -9.40 -17.21 4.01
N CYS A 199 -9.98 -17.93 4.98
CA CYS A 199 -11.11 -18.82 4.76
C CYS A 199 -12.32 -18.09 4.17
N VAL A 200 -12.58 -16.88 4.70
CA VAL A 200 -13.68 -16.02 4.22
C VAL A 200 -13.46 -15.61 2.76
N LYS A 201 -12.26 -15.12 2.45
CA LYS A 201 -11.90 -14.70 1.08
C LYS A 201 -12.00 -15.85 0.07
N LEU A 202 -11.62 -17.06 0.49
CA LEU A 202 -11.73 -18.25 -0.34
C LEU A 202 -13.20 -18.60 -0.60
N TYR A 203 -14.05 -18.50 0.43
CA TYR A 203 -15.47 -18.73 0.26
C TYR A 203 -16.16 -17.66 -0.60
N GLU A 204 -15.85 -16.39 -0.38
CA GLU A 204 -16.36 -15.28 -1.21
C GLU A 204 -16.00 -15.46 -2.69
N LYS A 205 -14.82 -16.02 -2.98
CA LYS A 205 -14.34 -16.22 -4.36
C LYS A 205 -14.89 -17.47 -5.03
N TYR A 206 -14.95 -18.59 -4.30
CA TYR A 206 -15.21 -19.92 -4.87
C TYR A 206 -16.49 -20.59 -4.34
N GLY A 207 -17.12 -20.02 -3.33
CA GLY A 207 -18.30 -20.63 -2.70
C GLY A 207 -18.02 -22.05 -2.22
N ASN A 208 -18.94 -22.96 -2.53
CA ASN A 208 -18.86 -24.37 -2.14
C ASN A 208 -17.73 -25.15 -2.83
N GLU A 209 -17.18 -24.62 -3.93
CA GLU A 209 -16.07 -25.27 -4.67
C GLU A 209 -14.70 -25.03 -4.02
N ALA A 210 -14.61 -24.15 -3.02
CA ALA A 210 -13.34 -23.76 -2.43
C ALA A 210 -12.53 -24.95 -1.89
N ARG A 211 -13.19 -25.92 -1.25
CA ARG A 211 -12.55 -27.14 -0.75
C ARG A 211 -11.99 -27.99 -1.90
N THR A 212 -12.78 -28.27 -2.93
CA THR A 212 -12.37 -29.07 -4.09
C THR A 212 -11.20 -28.42 -4.84
N ILE A 213 -11.22 -27.10 -4.98
CA ILE A 213 -10.12 -26.34 -5.60
C ILE A 213 -8.84 -26.46 -4.78
N LEU A 214 -8.93 -26.37 -3.45
CA LEU A 214 -7.76 -26.51 -2.57
C LEU A 214 -7.21 -27.94 -2.59
N GLU A 215 -8.07 -28.95 -2.62
CA GLU A 215 -7.65 -30.36 -2.69
C GLU A 215 -7.02 -30.71 -4.05
N THR A 216 -7.52 -30.14 -5.15
CA THR A 216 -7.06 -30.45 -6.51
C THR A 216 -5.89 -29.58 -6.97
N ASN A 217 -5.94 -28.28 -6.68
CA ASN A 217 -4.90 -27.33 -7.09
C ASN A 217 -4.80 -26.14 -6.11
N PRO A 218 -4.17 -26.32 -4.94
CA PRO A 218 -4.01 -25.25 -3.94
C PRO A 218 -3.21 -24.05 -4.45
N TYR A 219 -2.41 -24.20 -5.51
CA TYR A 219 -1.62 -23.10 -6.08
C TYR A 219 -2.45 -22.14 -6.94
N ARG A 220 -3.64 -22.54 -7.39
CA ARG A 220 -4.57 -21.65 -8.08
C ARG A 220 -4.99 -20.47 -7.19
N VAL A 221 -5.15 -20.72 -5.89
CA VAL A 221 -5.57 -19.68 -4.94
C VAL A 221 -4.55 -18.55 -4.77
N CYS A 222 -3.25 -18.83 -4.98
CA CYS A 222 -2.21 -17.77 -4.94
C CYS A 222 -2.39 -16.72 -6.05
N GLN A 223 -2.97 -17.11 -7.17
CA GLN A 223 -3.14 -16.25 -8.33
C GLN A 223 -4.47 -15.48 -8.28
N GLU A 224 -5.49 -16.09 -7.67
CA GLU A 224 -6.86 -15.61 -7.75
C GLU A 224 -7.37 -14.95 -6.46
N VAL A 225 -6.71 -15.17 -5.29
CA VAL A 225 -7.16 -14.65 -4.00
C VAL A 225 -6.10 -13.75 -3.36
N SER A 226 -6.41 -12.48 -3.24
CA SER A 226 -5.50 -11.51 -2.61
C SER A 226 -5.24 -11.85 -1.14
N GLY A 227 -3.94 -11.91 -0.78
CA GLY A 227 -3.47 -12.20 0.57
C GLY A 227 -3.11 -13.67 0.82
N ILE A 228 -3.26 -14.56 -0.18
CA ILE A 228 -2.72 -15.91 -0.15
C ILE A 228 -1.47 -15.95 -1.02
N GLY A 229 -0.29 -15.92 -0.39
CA GLY A 229 0.99 -16.04 -1.09
C GLY A 229 1.39 -17.49 -1.34
N PHE A 230 2.42 -17.70 -2.19
CA PHE A 230 2.97 -19.01 -2.52
C PHE A 230 3.30 -19.83 -1.27
N LYS A 231 3.94 -19.25 -0.25
CA LYS A 231 4.33 -19.98 0.96
C LYS A 231 3.14 -20.59 1.70
N THR A 232 2.03 -19.87 1.78
CA THR A 232 0.79 -20.37 2.41
C THR A 232 0.20 -21.51 1.61
N ALA A 233 0.09 -21.36 0.28
CA ALA A 233 -0.43 -22.41 -0.58
C ALA A 233 0.49 -23.65 -0.63
N ASP A 234 1.80 -23.46 -0.57
CA ASP A 234 2.79 -24.56 -0.51
C ASP A 234 2.67 -25.36 0.80
N THR A 235 2.40 -24.66 1.92
CA THR A 235 2.10 -25.30 3.21
C THR A 235 0.81 -26.14 3.12
N ILE A 236 -0.25 -25.59 2.54
CA ILE A 236 -1.51 -26.31 2.34
C ILE A 236 -1.28 -27.53 1.45
N ALA A 237 -0.60 -27.36 0.31
CA ALA A 237 -0.31 -28.43 -0.63
C ALA A 237 0.48 -29.57 -0.01
N LYS A 238 1.52 -29.26 0.79
CA LYS A 238 2.31 -30.25 1.51
C LYS A 238 1.47 -31.02 2.53
N ASN A 239 0.61 -30.35 3.25
CA ASN A 239 -0.26 -30.94 4.25
C ASN A 239 -1.34 -31.85 3.63
N ILE A 240 -1.82 -31.53 2.43
CA ILE A 240 -2.74 -32.36 1.64
C ILE A 240 -2.00 -33.59 1.04
N GLY A 241 -0.65 -33.59 1.03
CA GLY A 241 0.14 -34.69 0.51
C GLY A 241 0.46 -34.59 -0.99
N LEU A 242 0.36 -33.40 -1.59
CA LEU A 242 0.77 -33.19 -2.98
C LEU A 242 2.29 -33.39 -3.12
N PRO A 243 2.77 -34.10 -4.16
CA PRO A 243 4.17 -34.32 -4.39
C PRO A 243 4.96 -33.00 -4.54
N THR A 244 6.14 -32.94 -3.98
CA THR A 244 7.02 -31.76 -4.08
C THR A 244 7.42 -31.43 -5.52
N THR A 245 7.36 -32.44 -6.41
CA THR A 245 7.64 -32.33 -7.85
C THR A 245 6.42 -32.05 -8.71
N HIS A 246 5.25 -31.77 -8.10
CA HIS A 246 4.02 -31.54 -8.85
C HIS A 246 4.16 -30.30 -9.76
N PRO A 247 3.78 -30.39 -11.07
CA PRO A 247 3.96 -29.29 -12.02
C PRO A 247 3.34 -27.95 -11.55
N SER A 248 2.15 -27.97 -10.96
CA SER A 248 1.50 -26.76 -10.45
C SER A 248 2.29 -26.08 -9.33
N ARG A 249 3.05 -26.86 -8.52
CA ARG A 249 3.96 -26.31 -7.50
C ARG A 249 5.11 -25.55 -8.16
N ILE A 250 5.69 -26.15 -9.20
CA ILE A 250 6.83 -25.55 -9.91
C ILE A 250 6.36 -24.28 -10.65
N ASP A 251 5.22 -24.33 -11.35
CA ASP A 251 4.60 -23.17 -11.99
C ASP A 251 4.43 -22.01 -10.99
N ALA A 252 3.81 -22.30 -9.85
CA ALA A 252 3.55 -21.29 -8.83
C ALA A 252 4.83 -20.74 -8.20
N GLY A 253 5.85 -21.58 -8.01
CA GLY A 253 7.17 -21.17 -7.54
C GLY A 253 7.89 -20.25 -8.53
N ILE A 254 7.86 -20.59 -9.82
CA ILE A 254 8.41 -19.74 -10.90
C ILE A 254 7.70 -18.39 -10.94
N PHE A 255 6.35 -18.39 -10.91
CA PHE A 255 5.58 -17.14 -10.87
C PHE A 255 5.85 -16.32 -9.61
N TYR A 256 6.03 -16.97 -8.46
CA TYR A 256 6.38 -16.28 -7.22
C TYR A 256 7.74 -15.59 -7.30
N VAL A 257 8.77 -16.26 -7.82
CA VAL A 257 10.10 -15.67 -8.02
C VAL A 257 10.01 -14.47 -8.97
N LEU A 258 9.30 -14.62 -10.10
CA LEU A 258 9.10 -13.52 -11.03
C LEU A 258 8.32 -12.36 -10.40
N SER A 259 7.27 -12.64 -9.60
CA SER A 259 6.51 -11.59 -8.90
C SER A 259 7.37 -10.86 -7.87
N THR A 260 8.21 -11.57 -7.12
CA THR A 260 9.15 -10.93 -6.17
C THR A 260 10.10 -9.98 -6.91
N PHE A 261 10.53 -10.36 -8.09
CA PHE A 261 11.40 -9.53 -8.92
C PHE A 261 10.66 -8.34 -9.55
N GLU A 262 9.36 -8.51 -9.85
CA GLU A 262 8.46 -7.41 -10.25
C GLU A 262 8.23 -6.43 -9.10
N ASP A 263 8.11 -6.89 -7.86
CA ASP A 263 7.99 -6.03 -6.66
C ASP A 263 9.24 -5.16 -6.45
N GLU A 264 10.40 -5.59 -6.97
CA GLU A 264 11.62 -4.79 -7.05
C GLU A 264 11.64 -3.80 -8.23
N GLY A 265 10.58 -3.80 -9.04
CA GLY A 265 10.40 -2.91 -10.19
C GLY A 265 10.88 -3.45 -11.54
N ASN A 266 11.35 -4.70 -11.62
CA ASN A 266 11.76 -5.32 -12.86
C ASN A 266 10.54 -5.84 -13.65
N THR A 267 10.67 -6.06 -14.95
CA THR A 267 9.61 -6.69 -15.76
C THR A 267 10.02 -8.02 -16.37
N CYS A 268 11.29 -8.34 -16.35
CA CYS A 268 11.85 -9.57 -16.92
C CYS A 268 13.10 -10.01 -16.14
N MET A 269 13.48 -11.28 -16.27
CA MET A 269 14.58 -11.89 -15.51
C MET A 269 15.42 -12.84 -16.39
N PRO A 270 16.76 -12.84 -16.30
CA PRO A 270 17.59 -13.84 -16.96
C PRO A 270 17.21 -15.25 -16.53
N ARG A 271 17.10 -16.18 -17.48
CA ARG A 271 16.72 -17.58 -17.22
C ARG A 271 17.57 -18.25 -16.12
N GLN A 272 18.87 -18.09 -16.18
CA GLN A 272 19.77 -18.69 -15.18
C GLN A 272 19.51 -18.17 -13.77
N LEU A 273 19.21 -16.88 -13.63
CA LEU A 273 18.85 -16.26 -12.36
C LEU A 273 17.50 -16.79 -11.85
N LEU A 274 16.52 -16.92 -12.74
CA LEU A 274 15.21 -17.51 -12.44
C LEU A 274 15.35 -18.95 -11.95
N ILE A 275 16.13 -19.78 -12.65
CA ILE A 275 16.39 -21.17 -12.24
C ILE A 275 17.05 -21.21 -10.86
N LYS A 276 18.08 -20.39 -10.62
CA LYS A 276 18.80 -20.34 -9.34
C LYS A 276 17.88 -19.98 -8.16
N HIS A 277 17.06 -18.92 -8.29
CA HIS A 277 16.14 -18.52 -7.22
C HIS A 277 15.01 -19.53 -7.01
N THR A 278 14.49 -20.11 -8.09
CA THR A 278 13.46 -21.16 -8.01
C THR A 278 14.02 -22.45 -7.39
N GLN A 279 15.26 -22.80 -7.67
CA GLN A 279 15.96 -23.93 -7.04
C GLN A 279 16.05 -23.76 -5.52
N ILE A 280 16.45 -22.58 -5.06
CA ILE A 280 16.53 -22.28 -3.62
C ILE A 280 15.13 -22.34 -2.98
N LEU A 281 14.10 -21.84 -3.66
CA LEU A 281 12.73 -21.80 -3.14
C LEU A 281 12.09 -23.19 -3.05
N LEU A 282 12.26 -24.02 -4.08
CA LEU A 282 11.56 -25.29 -4.23
C LEU A 282 12.38 -26.51 -3.82
N GLU A 283 13.71 -26.36 -3.67
CA GLU A 283 14.66 -27.43 -3.39
C GLU A 283 14.65 -28.55 -4.46
N LEU A 284 14.52 -28.14 -5.74
CA LEU A 284 14.49 -29.02 -6.90
C LEU A 284 15.75 -28.89 -7.78
N SER A 285 16.02 -29.87 -8.64
CA SER A 285 17.14 -29.80 -9.59
C SER A 285 16.92 -28.71 -10.64
N PRO A 286 17.99 -28.05 -11.11
CA PRO A 286 17.91 -27.04 -12.18
C PRO A 286 17.27 -27.57 -13.46
N ASP A 287 17.55 -28.81 -13.83
CA ASP A 287 17.01 -29.43 -15.06
C ASP A 287 15.49 -29.53 -15.02
N ARG A 288 14.93 -29.93 -13.87
CA ARG A 288 13.49 -30.04 -13.69
C ARG A 288 12.80 -28.68 -13.76
N ILE A 289 13.42 -27.64 -13.19
CA ILE A 289 12.92 -26.27 -13.25
C ILE A 289 12.96 -25.76 -14.70
N ASN A 290 14.06 -26.01 -15.40
CA ASN A 290 14.23 -25.60 -16.79
C ASN A 290 13.23 -26.29 -17.71
N GLU A 291 12.98 -27.59 -17.56
CA GLU A 291 11.94 -28.32 -18.26
C GLU A 291 10.55 -27.66 -18.06
N GLN A 292 10.24 -27.29 -16.83
CA GLN A 292 8.97 -26.64 -16.54
C GLN A 292 8.87 -25.22 -17.11
N ILE A 293 9.97 -24.47 -17.15
CA ILE A 293 10.01 -23.15 -17.82
C ILE A 293 9.68 -23.33 -19.31
N GLU A 294 10.28 -24.33 -20.00
CA GLU A 294 9.97 -24.61 -21.40
C GLU A 294 8.49 -25.00 -21.61
N ASN A 295 7.93 -25.80 -20.71
CA ASN A 295 6.51 -26.13 -20.74
C ASN A 295 5.64 -24.86 -20.57
N MET A 296 6.01 -23.97 -19.62
CA MET A 296 5.27 -22.71 -19.43
C MET A 296 5.38 -21.76 -20.63
N ILE A 297 6.50 -21.78 -21.34
CA ILE A 297 6.67 -21.03 -22.59
C ILE A 297 5.79 -21.62 -23.69
N SER A 298 5.80 -22.95 -23.86
CA SER A 298 4.98 -23.63 -24.88
C SER A 298 3.48 -23.41 -24.66
N PHE A 299 3.02 -23.33 -23.38
CA PHE A 299 1.64 -22.99 -23.04
C PHE A 299 1.35 -21.48 -23.05
N GLY A 300 2.29 -20.64 -23.45
CA GLY A 300 2.10 -19.19 -23.56
C GLY A 300 1.93 -18.47 -22.22
N LYS A 301 2.33 -19.07 -21.09
CA LYS A 301 2.33 -18.43 -19.77
C LYS A 301 3.54 -17.51 -19.59
N LEU A 302 4.68 -17.92 -20.14
CA LEU A 302 5.94 -17.18 -20.18
C LEU A 302 6.37 -16.93 -21.62
N CYS A 303 7.25 -15.96 -21.82
CA CYS A 303 7.89 -15.71 -23.12
C CYS A 303 9.38 -15.39 -22.95
N ILE A 304 10.15 -15.59 -24.01
CA ILE A 304 11.56 -15.26 -24.08
C ILE A 304 11.73 -13.90 -24.78
N ILE A 305 12.60 -13.06 -24.26
CA ILE A 305 12.99 -11.79 -24.83
C ILE A 305 14.49 -11.84 -25.13
N GLY A 306 14.89 -11.47 -26.35
CA GLY A 306 16.30 -11.37 -26.73
C GLY A 306 17.10 -12.61 -26.37
N ASN A 307 18.24 -12.43 -25.68
CA ASN A 307 19.16 -13.51 -25.32
C ASN A 307 18.75 -14.15 -23.99
N ASP A 308 17.75 -15.02 -24.00
CA ASP A 308 17.37 -15.90 -22.86
C ASP A 308 16.88 -15.18 -21.59
N ILE A 309 16.13 -14.11 -21.77
CA ILE A 309 15.47 -13.38 -20.69
C ILE A 309 13.99 -13.83 -20.65
N ILE A 310 13.54 -14.23 -19.48
CA ILE A 310 12.16 -14.73 -19.25
C ILE A 310 11.28 -13.59 -18.74
N GLN A 311 10.07 -13.52 -19.28
CA GLN A 311 9.03 -12.58 -18.88
C GLN A 311 7.67 -13.26 -18.80
N LYS A 312 6.78 -12.79 -17.92
CA LYS A 312 5.37 -13.17 -17.93
C LYS A 312 4.70 -12.66 -19.21
N THR A 313 3.97 -13.50 -19.89
CA THR A 313 3.28 -13.13 -21.15
C THR A 313 2.30 -11.97 -20.96
N SER A 314 1.65 -11.86 -19.79
CA SER A 314 0.78 -10.74 -19.47
C SER A 314 1.53 -9.40 -19.49
N LEU A 315 2.71 -9.37 -18.86
CA LEU A 315 3.54 -8.17 -18.79
C LEU A 315 4.14 -7.81 -20.15
N ARG A 316 4.55 -8.84 -20.91
CA ARG A 316 4.99 -8.66 -22.32
C ARG A 316 3.91 -7.99 -23.18
N LYS A 317 2.67 -8.46 -23.07
CA LYS A 317 1.52 -7.87 -23.76
C LYS A 317 1.31 -6.41 -23.38
N THR A 318 1.50 -6.09 -22.10
CA THR A 318 1.37 -4.72 -21.59
C THR A 318 2.46 -3.81 -22.15
N GLU A 319 3.73 -4.22 -22.14
CA GLU A 319 4.84 -3.47 -22.74
C GLU A 319 4.68 -3.31 -24.25
N SER A 320 4.28 -4.37 -24.96
CA SER A 320 4.00 -4.30 -26.41
C SER A 320 2.83 -3.37 -26.74
N SER A 321 1.88 -3.21 -25.82
CA SER A 321 0.78 -2.26 -26.04
C SER A 321 1.26 -0.79 -25.88
N ILE A 322 2.20 -0.52 -24.96
CA ILE A 322 2.83 0.81 -24.83
C ILE A 322 3.54 1.19 -26.15
N GLU A 323 4.38 0.29 -26.63
CA GLU A 323 5.10 0.48 -27.90
C GLU A 323 4.14 0.77 -29.05
N ARG A 324 3.12 -0.11 -29.23
CA ARG A 324 2.12 0.03 -30.30
C ARG A 324 1.37 1.36 -30.21
N SER A 325 0.93 1.75 -29.01
CA SER A 325 0.21 3.03 -28.83
C SER A 325 1.07 4.22 -29.18
N LEU A 326 2.34 4.25 -28.75
CA LEU A 326 3.28 5.31 -29.10
C LEU A 326 3.58 5.36 -30.59
N GLN A 327 3.77 4.21 -31.23
CA GLN A 327 3.97 4.11 -32.68
C GLN A 327 2.73 4.60 -33.45
N ASN A 328 1.53 4.19 -33.05
CA ASN A 328 0.27 4.63 -33.66
C ASN A 328 0.13 6.16 -33.61
N ILE A 329 0.47 6.77 -32.45
CA ILE A 329 0.44 8.23 -32.29
C ILE A 329 1.44 8.89 -33.27
N VAL A 330 2.68 8.39 -33.35
CA VAL A 330 3.72 8.97 -34.20
C VAL A 330 3.41 8.81 -35.71
N PHE A 331 2.93 7.63 -36.10
CA PHE A 331 2.67 7.33 -37.54
C PHE A 331 1.36 7.90 -38.07
N ASP A 332 0.44 8.31 -37.22
CA ASP A 332 -0.78 9.00 -37.68
C ASP A 332 -0.40 10.36 -38.30
N LYS A 333 -0.69 10.54 -39.57
CA LYS A 333 -0.39 11.77 -40.30
C LYS A 333 -1.29 12.96 -39.89
N LYS A 334 -2.42 12.69 -39.24
CA LYS A 334 -3.32 13.72 -38.75
C LYS A 334 -2.78 14.27 -37.43
N SER A 335 -2.77 15.59 -37.30
CA SER A 335 -2.49 16.28 -36.04
C SER A 335 -3.73 17.02 -35.59
N SER A 336 -4.01 16.94 -34.29
CA SER A 336 -5.08 17.74 -33.66
C SER A 336 -4.64 19.18 -33.40
N LEU A 337 -3.37 19.50 -33.50
CA LEU A 337 -2.89 20.86 -33.35
C LEU A 337 -3.15 21.68 -34.64
N PRO A 338 -3.63 22.93 -34.50
CA PRO A 338 -3.68 23.88 -35.60
C PRO A 338 -2.26 24.30 -36.03
N ASP A 339 -2.15 24.93 -37.20
CA ASP A 339 -0.88 25.49 -37.63
C ASP A 339 -0.39 26.56 -36.65
N ILE A 340 0.77 26.32 -36.05
CA ILE A 340 1.42 27.20 -35.09
C ILE A 340 2.76 27.66 -35.67
N TRP A 341 2.92 28.98 -35.84
CA TRP A 341 4.22 29.56 -36.13
C TRP A 341 5.05 29.57 -34.85
N VAL A 342 5.85 28.54 -34.64
CA VAL A 342 6.49 28.22 -33.36
C VAL A 342 7.38 29.37 -32.85
N GLU A 343 8.22 29.95 -33.73
CA GLU A 343 9.10 31.06 -33.33
C GLU A 343 8.28 32.28 -32.86
N LYS A 344 7.23 32.66 -33.59
CA LYS A 344 6.37 33.77 -33.20
C LYS A 344 5.54 33.47 -31.94
N ALA A 345 5.16 32.22 -31.74
CA ALA A 345 4.46 31.81 -30.55
C ALA A 345 5.37 31.90 -29.29
N ILE A 346 6.65 31.54 -29.46
CA ILE A 346 7.65 31.69 -28.39
C ILE A 346 7.93 33.16 -28.09
N GLU A 347 8.13 34.00 -29.12
CA GLU A 347 8.28 35.45 -28.92
C GLU A 347 7.04 36.07 -28.23
N TRP A 348 5.85 35.63 -28.63
CA TRP A 348 4.61 36.11 -28.03
C TRP A 348 4.53 35.77 -26.55
N VAL A 349 4.81 34.49 -26.18
CA VAL A 349 4.72 34.06 -24.77
C VAL A 349 5.80 34.70 -23.92
N GLN A 350 7.01 34.92 -24.45
CA GLN A 350 8.06 35.65 -23.72
C GLN A 350 7.62 37.08 -23.37
N LYS A 351 6.96 37.76 -24.31
CA LYS A 351 6.40 39.11 -24.05
C LYS A 351 5.20 39.07 -23.11
N HIS A 352 4.31 38.11 -23.28
CA HIS A 352 3.09 37.99 -22.51
C HIS A 352 3.34 37.64 -21.02
N GLU A 353 4.25 36.71 -20.80
CA GLU A 353 4.62 36.25 -19.43
C GLU A 353 5.80 37.03 -18.83
N SER A 354 6.36 38.00 -19.56
CA SER A 354 7.56 38.76 -19.17
C SER A 354 8.73 37.84 -18.78
N LEU A 355 8.94 36.77 -19.59
CA LEU A 355 9.97 35.76 -19.35
C LEU A 355 11.01 35.77 -20.48
N ALA A 356 12.26 35.47 -20.15
CA ALA A 356 13.32 35.16 -21.10
C ALA A 356 13.67 33.68 -20.98
N PHE A 357 13.60 32.94 -22.09
CA PHE A 357 13.97 31.53 -22.12
C PHE A 357 15.42 31.32 -22.52
N GLU A 358 16.04 30.35 -21.90
CA GLU A 358 17.34 29.83 -22.34
C GLU A 358 17.21 28.95 -23.60
N PRO A 359 18.28 28.73 -24.36
CA PRO A 359 18.23 27.92 -25.57
C PRO A 359 17.61 26.52 -25.35
N GLU A 360 17.98 25.80 -24.28
CA GLU A 360 17.43 24.49 -23.98
C GLU A 360 15.91 24.53 -23.70
N GLN A 361 15.41 25.64 -23.12
CA GLN A 361 13.98 25.84 -22.85
C GLN A 361 13.21 26.15 -24.13
N ILE A 362 13.83 26.91 -25.05
CA ILE A 362 13.31 27.18 -26.41
C ILE A 362 13.20 25.86 -27.18
N ASP A 363 14.25 25.03 -27.16
CA ASP A 363 14.28 23.73 -27.82
C ASP A 363 13.17 22.79 -27.26
N ALA A 364 12.91 22.86 -25.96
CA ALA A 364 11.81 22.11 -25.34
C ALA A 364 10.44 22.54 -25.88
N LEU A 365 10.19 23.84 -25.99
CA LEU A 365 8.94 24.37 -26.55
C LEU A 365 8.79 24.00 -28.05
N ILE A 366 9.85 24.14 -28.83
CA ILE A 366 9.88 23.72 -30.25
C ILE A 366 9.56 22.23 -30.35
N SER A 367 10.27 21.40 -29.58
CA SER A 367 10.10 19.95 -29.59
C SER A 367 8.66 19.54 -29.22
N ALA A 368 8.06 20.15 -28.21
CA ALA A 368 6.70 19.84 -27.78
C ALA A 368 5.63 20.26 -28.78
N LEU A 369 5.84 21.40 -29.49
CA LEU A 369 4.87 21.92 -30.45
C LEU A 369 4.97 21.25 -31.82
N THR A 370 6.14 20.70 -32.19
CA THR A 370 6.37 20.12 -33.53
C THR A 370 6.25 18.61 -33.59
N ASN A 371 6.48 17.91 -32.47
CA ASN A 371 6.46 16.45 -32.43
C ASN A 371 5.22 15.92 -31.71
N LYS A 372 4.66 14.83 -32.19
CA LYS A 372 3.51 14.18 -31.56
C LYS A 372 3.81 13.54 -30.23
N VAL A 373 5.01 13.00 -30.06
CA VAL A 373 5.51 12.46 -28.79
C VAL A 373 6.84 13.12 -28.51
N SER A 374 6.97 13.73 -27.36
CA SER A 374 8.20 14.37 -26.91
C SER A 374 8.43 14.15 -25.40
N VAL A 375 9.68 14.27 -24.99
CA VAL A 375 10.09 14.10 -23.59
C VAL A 375 10.85 15.34 -23.13
N LEU A 376 10.43 15.89 -21.99
CA LEU A 376 11.12 16.95 -21.28
C LEU A 376 11.67 16.39 -19.97
N THR A 377 12.98 16.30 -19.83
CA THR A 377 13.63 15.86 -18.61
C THR A 377 14.57 16.93 -18.08
N GLY A 378 14.84 16.88 -16.78
CA GLY A 378 15.76 17.82 -16.13
C GLY A 378 15.64 17.78 -14.64
N TRP A 379 16.64 18.28 -13.96
CA TRP A 379 16.71 18.33 -12.50
C TRP A 379 15.70 19.30 -11.88
N PRO A 380 15.43 19.21 -10.57
CA PRO A 380 14.64 20.22 -9.89
C PRO A 380 15.24 21.60 -10.05
N GLY A 381 14.38 22.62 -10.25
CA GLY A 381 14.83 24.00 -10.42
C GLY A 381 15.38 24.37 -11.81
N THR A 382 15.31 23.49 -12.81
CA THR A 382 15.75 23.79 -14.19
C THR A 382 14.68 24.51 -15.03
N GLY A 383 13.52 24.83 -14.45
CA GLY A 383 12.47 25.57 -15.13
C GLY A 383 11.47 24.71 -15.93
N LYS A 384 11.35 23.41 -15.66
CA LYS A 384 10.31 22.57 -16.26
C LYS A 384 8.92 23.19 -16.14
N THR A 385 8.56 23.62 -14.95
CA THR A 385 7.27 24.25 -14.64
C THR A 385 7.04 25.54 -15.46
N THR A 386 8.08 26.34 -15.66
CA THR A 386 8.03 27.56 -16.47
C THR A 386 7.73 27.24 -17.92
N ILE A 387 8.38 26.19 -18.48
CA ILE A 387 8.12 25.71 -19.84
C ILE A 387 6.68 25.20 -19.98
N LEU A 388 6.19 24.43 -18.99
CA LEU A 388 4.82 23.91 -19.01
C LEU A 388 3.79 25.05 -19.02
N ARG A 389 3.99 26.09 -18.19
CA ARG A 389 3.12 27.27 -18.16
C ARG A 389 3.13 27.97 -19.52
N ALA A 390 4.29 28.20 -20.08
CA ALA A 390 4.42 28.83 -21.40
C ALA A 390 3.74 28.00 -22.51
N LEU A 391 3.95 26.70 -22.52
CA LEU A 391 3.33 25.78 -23.47
C LEU A 391 1.79 25.82 -23.37
N VAL A 392 1.27 25.76 -22.14
CA VAL A 392 -0.17 25.85 -21.87
C VAL A 392 -0.73 27.19 -22.32
N SER A 393 -0.02 28.30 -22.11
CA SER A 393 -0.41 29.64 -22.59
C SER A 393 -0.50 29.69 -24.12
N ILE A 394 0.51 29.17 -24.84
CA ILE A 394 0.55 29.10 -26.32
C ILE A 394 -0.64 28.28 -26.86
N LEU A 395 -0.82 27.05 -26.31
CA LEU A 395 -1.88 26.14 -26.75
C LEU A 395 -3.27 26.69 -26.45
N SER A 396 -3.43 27.38 -25.30
CA SER A 396 -4.70 28.03 -24.93
C SER A 396 -5.06 29.17 -25.86
N ALA A 397 -4.10 30.01 -26.24
CA ALA A 397 -4.30 31.08 -27.23
C ALA A 397 -4.81 30.54 -28.59
N LYS A 398 -4.45 29.30 -28.90
CA LYS A 398 -4.88 28.59 -30.12
C LYS A 398 -6.16 27.73 -29.90
N LYS A 399 -6.78 27.80 -28.73
CA LYS A 399 -8.00 27.03 -28.37
C LYS A 399 -7.82 25.52 -28.44
N VAL A 400 -6.61 25.03 -28.23
CA VAL A 400 -6.29 23.59 -28.15
C VAL A 400 -6.82 23.03 -26.85
N ASN A 401 -7.46 21.86 -26.91
CA ASN A 401 -7.92 21.15 -25.73
C ASN A 401 -6.75 20.42 -25.03
N VAL A 402 -6.13 21.12 -24.07
CA VAL A 402 -4.97 20.62 -23.31
C VAL A 402 -5.43 19.95 -22.03
N VAL A 403 -5.02 18.72 -21.81
CA VAL A 403 -5.22 17.95 -20.59
C VAL A 403 -3.90 17.83 -19.82
N LEU A 404 -3.97 18.11 -18.52
CA LEU A 404 -2.83 18.02 -17.60
C LEU A 404 -3.06 16.86 -16.65
N CYS A 405 -2.08 15.98 -16.49
CA CYS A 405 -2.18 14.88 -15.55
C CYS A 405 -0.84 14.49 -14.90
N ALA A 406 -0.94 13.83 -13.74
CA ALA A 406 0.21 13.29 -13.02
C ALA A 406 -0.17 11.97 -12.32
N PRO A 407 0.79 11.13 -11.91
CA PRO A 407 0.51 9.87 -11.25
C PRO A 407 -0.07 10.03 -9.84
N THR A 408 0.26 11.10 -9.13
CA THR A 408 -0.18 11.37 -7.75
C THR A 408 -1.04 12.62 -7.63
N GLY A 409 -1.89 12.69 -6.58
CA GLY A 409 -2.75 13.86 -6.30
C GLY A 409 -1.93 15.13 -6.11
N ARG A 410 -0.88 15.05 -5.32
CA ARG A 410 0.02 16.19 -5.04
C ARG A 410 0.76 16.71 -6.27
N ALA A 411 1.25 15.81 -7.12
CA ALA A 411 1.86 16.23 -8.37
C ALA A 411 0.84 16.90 -9.31
N ALA A 412 -0.37 16.37 -9.37
CA ALA A 412 -1.47 16.97 -10.15
C ALA A 412 -1.85 18.36 -9.61
N GLN A 413 -1.94 18.52 -8.30
CA GLN A 413 -2.22 19.82 -7.68
C GLN A 413 -1.12 20.85 -8.01
N LYS A 414 0.15 20.51 -7.80
CA LYS A 414 1.28 21.38 -8.18
C LYS A 414 1.28 21.76 -9.66
N LEU A 415 0.99 20.77 -10.51
CA LEU A 415 0.90 21.03 -11.94
C LEU A 415 -0.25 21.98 -12.25
N SER A 416 -1.39 21.86 -11.55
CA SER A 416 -2.53 22.77 -11.68
C SER A 416 -2.18 24.21 -11.28
N GLU A 417 -1.54 24.37 -10.12
CA GLU A 417 -1.09 25.69 -9.62
C GLU A 417 -0.08 26.32 -10.57
N ALA A 418 0.88 25.54 -11.03
CA ALA A 418 1.95 25.99 -11.91
C ALA A 418 1.47 26.38 -13.31
N ALA A 419 0.54 25.63 -13.87
CA ALA A 419 0.00 25.86 -15.21
C ALA A 419 -1.20 26.82 -15.22
N GLY A 420 -1.76 27.17 -14.06
CA GLY A 420 -2.98 28.00 -13.96
C GLY A 420 -4.21 27.33 -14.55
N ARG A 421 -4.23 25.99 -14.66
CA ARG A 421 -5.31 25.19 -15.22
C ARG A 421 -5.53 23.90 -14.43
N PRO A 422 -6.76 23.37 -14.37
CA PRO A 422 -7.01 22.12 -13.66
C PRO A 422 -6.17 20.97 -14.20
N ALA A 423 -5.51 20.26 -13.30
CA ALA A 423 -4.84 19.00 -13.58
C ALA A 423 -5.47 17.90 -12.72
N SER A 424 -5.36 16.65 -13.15
CA SER A 424 -5.94 15.50 -12.43
C SER A 424 -4.94 14.36 -12.31
N THR A 425 -5.22 13.42 -11.40
CA THR A 425 -4.46 12.17 -11.42
C THR A 425 -4.81 11.34 -12.64
N ILE A 426 -3.87 10.52 -13.14
CA ILE A 426 -4.11 9.61 -14.26
C ILE A 426 -5.29 8.69 -13.97
N HIS A 427 -5.42 8.18 -12.73
CA HIS A 427 -6.56 7.33 -12.32
C HIS A 427 -7.91 8.05 -12.45
N ARG A 428 -7.97 9.33 -12.03
CA ARG A 428 -9.18 10.14 -12.15
C ARG A 428 -9.49 10.48 -13.61
N LEU A 429 -8.47 10.83 -14.38
CA LEU A 429 -8.59 11.11 -15.81
C LEU A 429 -9.19 9.93 -16.57
N LEU A 430 -8.72 8.72 -16.26
CA LEU A 430 -9.19 7.48 -16.88
C LEU A 430 -10.47 6.92 -16.23
N GLN A 431 -11.01 7.56 -15.18
CA GLN A 431 -12.20 7.12 -14.44
C GLN A 431 -12.06 5.67 -13.94
N TYR A 432 -11.08 5.43 -13.06
CA TYR A 432 -10.86 4.11 -12.49
C TYR A 432 -12.03 3.66 -11.62
N ASN A 433 -12.60 2.50 -11.94
CA ASN A 433 -13.63 1.84 -11.15
C ASN A 433 -13.00 0.74 -10.28
N SER A 434 -12.98 0.95 -8.96
CA SER A 434 -12.37 0.02 -8.01
C SER A 434 -13.14 -1.29 -7.86
N SER A 435 -14.47 -1.29 -8.05
CA SER A 435 -15.30 -2.50 -7.95
C SER A 435 -15.06 -3.46 -9.11
N GLU A 436 -14.78 -2.93 -10.30
CA GLU A 436 -14.55 -3.70 -11.51
C GLU A 436 -13.07 -3.84 -11.85
N ASN A 437 -12.20 -3.16 -11.11
CA ASN A 437 -10.75 -3.11 -11.31
C ASN A 437 -10.37 -2.73 -12.76
N ARG A 438 -11.05 -1.75 -13.35
CA ARG A 438 -10.83 -1.30 -14.72
C ARG A 438 -11.01 0.20 -14.89
N PHE A 439 -10.47 0.74 -15.98
CA PHE A 439 -10.63 2.11 -16.41
C PHE A 439 -11.77 2.24 -17.41
N ALA A 440 -12.59 3.30 -17.27
CA ALA A 440 -13.68 3.59 -18.22
C ALA A 440 -13.14 4.07 -19.57
N HIS A 441 -12.09 4.93 -19.54
CA HIS A 441 -11.40 5.35 -20.76
C HIS A 441 -10.33 4.35 -21.18
N ASN A 442 -10.39 3.93 -22.45
CA ASN A 442 -9.50 2.95 -23.06
C ASN A 442 -9.48 3.16 -24.61
N GLU A 443 -9.04 2.17 -25.37
CA GLU A 443 -8.97 2.23 -26.83
C GLU A 443 -10.35 2.39 -27.51
N GLU A 444 -11.42 1.81 -26.91
CA GLU A 444 -12.79 1.89 -27.43
C GLU A 444 -13.48 3.21 -27.03
N THR A 445 -13.11 3.77 -25.89
CA THR A 445 -13.65 5.01 -25.34
C THR A 445 -12.53 6.00 -25.05
N PRO A 446 -11.87 6.56 -26.07
CA PRO A 446 -10.71 7.40 -25.89
C PRO A 446 -11.05 8.73 -25.21
N LEU A 447 -10.06 9.36 -24.65
CA LEU A 447 -10.15 10.69 -24.06
C LEU A 447 -10.42 11.74 -25.15
N LYS A 448 -11.15 12.79 -24.80
CA LYS A 448 -11.38 13.94 -25.69
C LYS A 448 -10.30 14.98 -25.39
N LEU A 449 -9.21 14.96 -26.16
CA LEU A 449 -8.09 15.90 -26.00
C LEU A 449 -7.33 16.06 -27.32
N ASP A 450 -6.62 17.18 -27.44
CA ASP A 450 -5.71 17.47 -28.55
C ASP A 450 -4.25 17.38 -28.12
N PHE A 451 -3.98 17.73 -26.85
CA PHE A 451 -2.64 17.71 -26.26
C PHE A 451 -2.71 17.19 -24.82
N ILE A 452 -1.83 16.30 -24.45
CA ILE A 452 -1.70 15.84 -23.06
C ILE A 452 -0.29 16.09 -22.52
N ILE A 453 -0.23 16.66 -21.32
CA ILE A 453 0.99 16.82 -20.53
C ILE A 453 0.94 15.86 -19.35
N ILE A 454 1.96 15.01 -19.25
CA ILE A 454 2.06 13.98 -18.23
C ILE A 454 3.26 14.33 -17.35
N ASP A 455 3.04 14.96 -16.21
CA ASP A 455 4.11 15.33 -15.28
C ASP A 455 4.45 14.19 -14.32
N GLU A 456 5.65 14.26 -13.70
CA GLU A 456 6.22 13.22 -12.84
C GLU A 456 6.18 11.82 -13.50
N SER A 457 6.48 11.76 -14.80
CA SER A 457 6.40 10.53 -15.61
C SER A 457 7.36 9.43 -15.15
N SER A 458 8.39 9.75 -14.37
CA SER A 458 9.30 8.78 -13.75
C SER A 458 8.60 7.84 -12.76
N MET A 459 7.46 8.26 -12.22
CA MET A 459 6.66 7.48 -11.27
C MET A 459 5.62 6.56 -11.95
N ILE A 460 5.51 6.58 -13.28
CA ILE A 460 4.51 5.80 -14.02
C ILE A 460 5.06 4.41 -14.29
N ASP A 461 4.37 3.37 -13.78
CA ASP A 461 4.69 1.98 -14.07
C ASP A 461 4.15 1.51 -15.43
N THR A 462 4.53 0.31 -15.83
CA THR A 462 4.15 -0.30 -17.09
C THR A 462 2.63 -0.44 -17.26
N PHE A 463 1.89 -0.79 -16.19
CA PHE A 463 0.44 -1.00 -16.28
C PHE A 463 -0.31 0.31 -16.44
N LEU A 464 0.06 1.33 -15.66
CA LEU A 464 -0.57 2.65 -15.72
C LEU A 464 -0.24 3.34 -17.05
N ALA A 465 1.00 3.24 -17.53
CA ALA A 465 1.40 3.76 -18.84
C ALA A 465 0.62 3.12 -19.98
N SER A 466 0.48 1.79 -19.97
CA SER A 466 -0.31 1.06 -20.98
C SER A 466 -1.77 1.52 -20.98
N SER A 467 -2.38 1.66 -19.81
CA SER A 467 -3.77 2.09 -19.67
C SER A 467 -3.97 3.53 -20.18
N LEU A 468 -3.06 4.44 -19.82
CA LEU A 468 -3.12 5.83 -20.25
C LEU A 468 -2.95 5.95 -21.77
N LEU A 469 -1.92 5.33 -22.34
CA LEU A 469 -1.60 5.45 -23.76
C LEU A 469 -2.68 4.84 -24.66
N LYS A 470 -3.39 3.80 -24.24
CA LYS A 470 -4.55 3.25 -24.94
C LYS A 470 -5.73 4.22 -25.01
N ALA A 471 -5.87 5.09 -24.03
CA ALA A 471 -6.97 6.05 -23.97
C ALA A 471 -6.67 7.35 -24.74
N ILE A 472 -5.43 7.58 -25.20
CA ILE A 472 -5.05 8.78 -25.93
C ILE A 472 -5.36 8.60 -27.42
N PRO A 473 -6.09 9.54 -28.06
CA PRO A 473 -6.34 9.52 -29.50
C PRO A 473 -5.03 9.61 -30.31
N THR A 474 -4.93 8.87 -31.42
CA THR A 474 -3.71 8.82 -32.25
C THR A 474 -3.30 10.15 -32.87
N GLN A 475 -4.25 11.06 -33.05
CA GLN A 475 -4.00 12.42 -33.58
C GLN A 475 -3.53 13.41 -32.53
N ALA A 476 -3.61 13.06 -31.24
CA ALA A 476 -3.20 13.92 -30.14
C ALA A 476 -1.67 13.99 -29.98
N HIS A 477 -1.21 15.04 -29.31
CA HIS A 477 0.19 15.22 -28.94
C HIS A 477 0.41 14.84 -27.47
N VAL A 478 1.56 14.23 -27.18
CA VAL A 478 1.93 13.74 -25.85
C VAL A 478 3.26 14.30 -25.42
N LEU A 479 3.31 14.98 -24.29
CA LEU A 479 4.53 15.44 -23.65
C LEU A 479 4.71 14.70 -22.31
N PHE A 480 5.76 13.88 -22.23
CA PHE A 480 6.22 13.29 -20.99
C PHE A 480 7.17 14.25 -20.27
N VAL A 481 6.91 14.55 -19.01
CA VAL A 481 7.76 15.40 -18.17
C VAL A 481 8.19 14.62 -16.95
N GLY A 482 9.48 14.63 -16.61
CA GLY A 482 9.95 13.91 -15.45
C GLY A 482 11.45 14.08 -15.20
N ASP A 483 11.90 13.42 -14.14
CA ASP A 483 13.30 13.37 -13.74
C ASP A 483 13.71 11.90 -13.56
N THR A 484 14.61 11.42 -14.40
CA THR A 484 15.07 10.02 -14.42
C THR A 484 15.99 9.65 -13.27
N ASP A 485 16.53 10.64 -12.57
CA ASP A 485 17.44 10.43 -11.43
C ASP A 485 16.69 10.32 -10.10
N GLN A 486 15.39 10.70 -10.06
CA GLN A 486 14.52 10.46 -8.92
C GLN A 486 14.15 8.98 -8.77
N LEU A 487 13.47 8.67 -7.65
CA LEU A 487 12.92 7.32 -7.43
C LEU A 487 11.98 6.93 -8.58
N PRO A 488 12.13 5.74 -9.13
CA PRO A 488 11.25 5.22 -10.16
C PRO A 488 9.85 4.88 -9.60
N SER A 489 8.96 4.40 -10.47
CA SER A 489 7.62 3.90 -10.09
C SER A 489 7.70 2.83 -8.99
N VAL A 490 6.66 2.71 -8.16
CA VAL A 490 6.54 1.61 -7.19
C VAL A 490 6.29 0.29 -7.93
N GLY A 491 5.43 0.31 -8.95
CA GLY A 491 5.16 -0.85 -9.81
C GLY A 491 6.29 -1.16 -10.79
N PRO A 492 6.20 -2.31 -11.50
CA PRO A 492 7.23 -2.78 -12.42
C PRO A 492 7.36 -1.91 -13.68
N GLY A 493 8.59 -1.77 -14.14
CA GLY A 493 8.97 -1.05 -15.35
C GLY A 493 9.71 0.25 -15.11
N ASN A 494 10.25 0.79 -16.18
CA ASN A 494 10.96 2.07 -16.23
C ASN A 494 10.59 2.81 -17.53
N VAL A 495 9.29 3.11 -17.67
CA VAL A 495 8.73 3.58 -18.95
C VAL A 495 9.42 4.82 -19.47
N LEU A 496 9.58 5.87 -18.66
CA LEU A 496 10.26 7.10 -19.06
C LEU A 496 11.73 6.84 -19.45
N GLY A 497 12.45 6.06 -18.63
CA GLY A 497 13.83 5.70 -18.90
C GLY A 497 14.00 4.89 -20.19
N ASP A 498 13.07 3.97 -20.48
CA ASP A 498 13.10 3.14 -21.68
C ASP A 498 12.75 3.95 -22.95
N ILE A 499 11.79 4.88 -22.87
CA ILE A 499 11.47 5.82 -23.94
C ILE A 499 12.71 6.67 -24.27
N ILE A 500 13.40 7.22 -23.29
CA ILE A 500 14.63 8.01 -23.48
C ILE A 500 15.75 7.16 -24.06
N LYS A 501 16.00 5.97 -23.48
CA LYS A 501 17.05 5.05 -23.97
C LYS A 501 16.81 4.58 -25.40
N SER A 502 15.58 4.49 -25.83
CA SER A 502 15.22 4.05 -27.20
C SER A 502 15.71 4.98 -28.29
N LYS A 503 15.88 6.26 -27.97
CA LYS A 503 16.24 7.34 -28.94
C LYS A 503 15.28 7.46 -30.14
N LYS A 504 14.06 6.90 -30.03
CA LYS A 504 13.03 6.96 -31.07
C LYS A 504 12.18 8.23 -30.97
N PHE A 505 12.22 8.91 -29.85
CA PHE A 505 11.43 10.10 -29.59
C PHE A 505 12.34 11.27 -29.23
N PRO A 506 11.98 12.52 -29.61
CA PRO A 506 12.70 13.70 -29.20
C PRO A 506 12.76 13.85 -27.68
N VAL A 507 13.96 14.07 -27.18
CA VAL A 507 14.21 14.27 -25.73
C VAL A 507 14.95 15.57 -25.54
N THR A 508 14.37 16.50 -24.79
CA THR A 508 15.04 17.72 -24.36
C THR A 508 15.43 17.59 -22.90
N GLN A 509 16.71 17.73 -22.61
CA GLN A 509 17.26 17.66 -21.26
C GLN A 509 17.69 19.05 -20.80
N LEU A 510 17.02 19.57 -19.76
CA LEU A 510 17.38 20.83 -19.13
C LEU A 510 18.51 20.62 -18.13
N ARG A 511 19.61 21.33 -18.31
CA ARG A 511 20.79 21.21 -17.44
C ARG A 511 21.03 22.46 -16.61
N ARG A 512 20.61 23.63 -17.09
CA ARG A 512 20.83 24.89 -16.39
C ARG A 512 19.81 25.07 -15.27
N ILE A 513 20.29 25.44 -14.09
CA ILE A 513 19.51 25.56 -12.88
C ILE A 513 19.22 27.03 -12.60
N PHE A 514 17.95 27.37 -12.29
CA PHE A 514 17.47 28.74 -12.03
C PHE A 514 17.02 28.95 -10.58
N ARG A 515 17.03 27.90 -9.76
CA ARG A 515 16.56 27.94 -8.39
C ARG A 515 17.56 28.70 -7.52
N GLN A 516 17.10 29.80 -6.92
CA GLN A 516 17.74 30.66 -5.91
C GLN A 516 19.28 30.73 -5.98
N GLY A 517 19.82 31.71 -6.74
CA GLY A 517 21.24 32.10 -6.70
C GLY A 517 22.22 31.05 -7.21
N LYS A 518 23.30 31.50 -7.81
CA LYS A 518 24.38 30.68 -8.42
C LYS A 518 25.15 29.76 -7.43
N CYS A 519 24.75 29.65 -6.14
CA CYS A 519 25.51 29.00 -5.07
C CYS A 519 24.69 28.13 -4.11
N SER A 520 23.57 27.47 -4.54
CA SER A 520 22.86 26.55 -3.65
C SER A 520 23.64 25.25 -3.48
N GLU A 521 24.02 24.93 -2.24
CA GLU A 521 24.70 23.69 -1.90
C GLU A 521 23.79 22.46 -2.04
N ILE A 522 22.49 22.60 -1.76
CA ILE A 522 21.50 21.52 -1.99
C ILE A 522 21.60 20.99 -3.42
N ILE A 523 21.70 21.91 -4.38
CA ILE A 523 21.76 21.58 -5.80
C ILE A 523 23.12 20.98 -6.16
N SER A 524 24.20 21.56 -5.64
CA SER A 524 25.54 21.04 -5.89
C SER A 524 25.69 19.62 -5.37
N VAL A 525 25.25 19.36 -4.13
CA VAL A 525 25.27 18.01 -3.52
C VAL A 525 24.40 17.02 -4.30
N ALA A 526 23.19 17.43 -4.70
CA ALA A 526 22.33 16.60 -5.52
C ALA A 526 22.98 16.24 -6.87
N HIS A 527 23.67 17.19 -7.49
CA HIS A 527 24.40 16.99 -8.74
C HIS A 527 25.60 16.06 -8.59
N ASP A 528 26.37 16.21 -7.51
CA ASP A 528 27.51 15.35 -7.21
C ASP A 528 27.06 13.89 -7.02
N ILE A 529 25.93 13.68 -6.35
CA ILE A 529 25.32 12.35 -6.18
C ILE A 529 24.99 11.72 -7.54
N VAL A 530 24.32 12.46 -8.44
CA VAL A 530 23.94 11.93 -9.76
C VAL A 530 25.18 11.60 -10.61
N ASN A 531 26.18 12.48 -10.59
CA ASN A 531 27.41 12.29 -11.37
C ASN A 531 28.40 11.34 -10.72
N SER A 532 28.09 10.80 -9.53
CA SER A 532 28.99 9.91 -8.77
C SER A 532 30.34 10.53 -8.46
N VAL A 533 30.34 11.83 -8.20
CA VAL A 533 31.52 12.54 -7.72
C VAL A 533 31.76 12.12 -6.27
N GLU A 534 32.97 11.72 -5.96
CA GLU A 534 33.33 11.27 -4.59
C GLU A 534 33.59 12.42 -3.62
N THR A 535 32.80 13.49 -3.71
CA THR A 535 32.82 14.57 -2.74
C THR A 535 31.83 14.27 -1.63
N PHE A 536 32.33 14.27 -0.39
CA PHE A 536 31.46 14.16 0.78
C PHE A 536 31.18 15.55 1.33
N PRO A 537 29.92 15.87 1.64
CA PRO A 537 29.61 17.12 2.29
C PRO A 537 30.28 17.18 3.67
N LYS A 538 30.67 18.39 4.10
CA LYS A 538 31.26 18.61 5.42
C LYS A 538 30.30 18.13 6.49
N CYS A 539 30.80 17.25 7.36
CA CYS A 539 30.03 16.68 8.45
C CYS A 539 30.35 17.40 9.76
N SER A 540 29.31 17.86 10.47
CA SER A 540 29.41 18.50 11.78
C SER A 540 29.05 17.49 12.87
N LYS A 541 29.79 17.49 13.99
CA LYS A 541 29.54 16.56 15.10
C LYS A 541 28.46 17.08 16.05
N SER A 542 28.28 18.39 16.11
CA SER A 542 27.31 19.03 16.99
C SER A 542 26.64 20.23 16.32
N PHE A 543 25.53 20.69 16.87
CA PHE A 543 24.81 21.88 16.40
C PHE A 543 25.61 23.16 16.54
N ALA A 544 26.60 23.19 17.43
CA ALA A 544 27.49 24.37 17.62
C ALA A 544 28.44 24.58 16.43
N GLU A 545 28.72 23.57 15.63
CA GLU A 545 29.58 23.62 14.46
C GLU A 545 28.82 23.99 13.16
N ILE A 546 27.49 24.09 13.23
CA ILE A 546 26.65 24.40 12.08
C ILE A 546 26.65 25.93 11.83
N ASP A 547 26.90 26.29 10.58
CA ASP A 547 26.65 27.63 10.09
C ASP A 547 25.21 27.71 9.54
N PRO A 548 24.30 28.45 10.19
CA PRO A 548 22.90 28.55 9.74
C PRO A 548 22.72 29.19 8.35
N THR A 549 23.75 29.89 7.82
CA THR A 549 23.67 30.52 6.50
C THR A 549 23.67 29.50 5.36
N HIS A 550 24.31 28.34 5.56
CA HIS A 550 24.32 27.27 4.58
C HIS A 550 22.92 26.67 4.37
N ASP A 551 22.59 26.34 3.13
CA ASP A 551 21.30 25.72 2.80
C ASP A 551 21.33 24.18 2.90
N PHE A 552 22.53 23.58 2.98
CA PHE A 552 22.76 22.16 3.20
C PHE A 552 23.65 21.91 4.41
N ASN A 553 23.22 21.03 5.32
CA ASN A 553 23.97 20.70 6.53
C ASN A 553 23.95 19.19 6.77
N PHE A 554 25.10 18.63 7.15
CA PHE A 554 25.20 17.22 7.54
C PHE A 554 25.66 17.12 9.00
N ILE A 555 24.86 16.46 9.84
CA ILE A 555 25.12 16.23 11.25
C ILE A 555 25.40 14.75 11.45
N GLU A 556 26.58 14.44 11.92
CA GLU A 556 26.97 13.05 12.19
C GLU A 556 26.13 12.46 13.32
N SER A 557 25.70 11.22 13.14
CA SER A 557 25.04 10.44 14.18
C SER A 557 25.46 8.97 14.03
N SER A 558 25.88 8.38 15.15
CA SER A 558 26.45 7.02 15.18
C SER A 558 25.39 5.93 15.28
N ASP A 559 24.28 6.22 15.96
CA ASP A 559 23.24 5.24 16.26
C ASP A 559 21.82 5.83 16.17
N ALA A 560 20.85 4.97 16.37
CA ALA A 560 19.43 5.33 16.18
C ALA A 560 18.92 6.28 17.27
N ASP A 561 19.37 6.14 18.51
CA ASP A 561 18.89 6.93 19.63
C ASP A 561 19.49 8.34 19.58
N ASP A 562 20.79 8.47 19.29
CA ASP A 562 21.46 9.77 19.03
C ASP A 562 20.82 10.50 17.84
N CYS A 563 20.49 9.77 16.76
CA CYS A 563 19.82 10.34 15.60
C CYS A 563 18.42 10.89 15.98
N LEU A 564 17.63 10.15 16.74
CA LEU A 564 16.32 10.58 17.21
C LEU A 564 16.43 11.81 18.11
N GLN A 565 17.37 11.79 19.03
CA GLN A 565 17.62 12.93 19.93
C GLN A 565 17.99 14.19 19.13
N LYS A 566 18.90 14.08 18.15
CA LYS A 566 19.31 15.21 17.31
C LYS A 566 18.17 15.73 16.44
N ILE A 567 17.35 14.84 15.87
CA ILE A 567 16.13 15.27 15.13
C ILE A 567 15.22 16.07 16.04
N THR A 568 14.97 15.57 17.23
CA THR A 568 14.10 16.19 18.23
C THR A 568 14.64 17.56 18.66
N GLU A 569 15.93 17.65 18.97
CA GLU A 569 16.61 18.89 19.37
C GLU A 569 16.59 19.93 18.24
N LEU A 570 16.87 19.51 17.00
CA LEU A 570 16.81 20.39 15.83
C LEU A 570 15.42 20.99 15.66
N CYS A 571 14.38 20.17 15.71
CA CYS A 571 12.99 20.59 15.54
C CYS A 571 12.50 21.50 16.69
N ASN A 572 12.82 21.16 17.93
CA ASN A 572 12.29 21.86 19.10
C ASN A 572 13.04 23.17 19.44
N THR A 573 14.33 23.24 19.09
CA THR A 573 15.20 24.34 19.59
C THR A 573 15.81 25.16 18.47
N HIS A 574 16.45 24.51 17.50
CA HIS A 574 17.35 25.20 16.58
C HIS A 574 16.63 25.81 15.37
N LEU A 575 15.68 25.15 14.76
CA LEU A 575 15.01 25.63 13.54
C LEU A 575 14.27 26.94 13.76
N GLN A 576 13.53 27.06 14.86
CA GLN A 576 12.83 28.28 15.19
C GLN A 576 13.82 29.42 15.49
N LYS A 577 14.91 29.13 16.26
CA LYS A 577 15.93 30.11 16.61
C LYS A 577 16.72 30.62 15.41
N TRP A 578 17.06 29.72 14.47
CA TRP A 578 17.92 30.08 13.33
C TRP A 578 17.13 30.71 12.17
N TYR A 579 15.92 30.25 11.90
CA TYR A 579 15.20 30.57 10.66
C TYR A 579 13.80 31.11 10.87
N ASN A 580 13.31 31.17 12.12
CA ASN A 580 11.93 31.55 12.45
C ASN A 580 10.88 30.73 11.64
N VAL A 581 11.13 29.44 11.45
CA VAL A 581 10.23 28.50 10.78
C VAL A 581 9.35 27.77 11.78
N ASP A 582 8.11 27.45 11.37
CA ASP A 582 7.20 26.61 12.15
C ASP A 582 7.52 25.12 11.92
N PRO A 583 7.97 24.37 12.95
CA PRO A 583 8.27 22.95 12.80
C PRO A 583 7.11 22.10 12.30
N LEU A 584 5.87 22.52 12.56
CA LEU A 584 4.68 21.79 12.14
C LEU A 584 4.35 21.98 10.64
N ASN A 585 4.45 23.23 10.18
CA ASN A 585 4.03 23.59 8.84
C ASN A 585 5.17 23.55 7.81
N ASP A 586 6.36 24.02 8.20
CA ASP A 586 7.48 24.27 7.28
C ASP A 586 8.47 23.10 7.19
N VAL A 587 8.48 22.21 8.20
CA VAL A 587 9.47 21.12 8.30
C VAL A 587 8.87 19.78 7.93
N GLN A 588 9.62 18.99 7.16
CA GLN A 588 9.27 17.61 6.87
C GLN A 588 10.45 16.68 7.13
N ILE A 589 10.24 15.70 7.99
CA ILE A 589 11.23 14.66 8.24
C ILE A 589 11.01 13.52 7.25
N LEU A 590 12.09 13.12 6.58
CA LEU A 590 12.12 12.07 5.59
C LEU A 590 12.96 10.90 6.07
N VAL A 591 12.38 9.70 6.06
CA VAL A 591 13.08 8.48 6.50
C VAL A 591 12.91 7.35 5.49
N PRO A 592 13.90 6.44 5.38
CA PRO A 592 13.83 5.31 4.45
C PRO A 592 12.81 4.23 4.85
N VAL A 593 12.50 4.07 6.15
CA VAL A 593 11.77 2.92 6.71
C VAL A 593 10.59 3.34 7.59
N HIS A 594 9.64 2.40 7.80
CA HIS A 594 8.46 2.65 8.62
C HIS A 594 8.63 2.22 10.08
N LYS A 595 9.36 1.11 10.34
CA LYS A 595 9.53 0.51 11.66
C LYS A 595 10.93 0.76 12.24
N GLY A 596 11.08 0.61 13.55
CA GLY A 596 12.32 0.81 14.28
C GLY A 596 12.42 2.19 14.92
N THR A 597 13.47 2.44 15.72
CA THR A 597 13.68 3.70 16.47
C THR A 597 13.65 4.92 15.53
N ILE A 598 14.26 4.82 14.35
CA ILE A 598 14.27 5.84 13.29
C ILE A 598 13.28 5.47 12.17
N GLY A 599 12.15 4.85 12.50
CA GLY A 599 11.05 4.65 11.57
C GLY A 599 10.01 5.76 11.66
N THR A 600 9.21 5.94 10.59
CA THR A 600 8.15 6.97 10.58
C THR A 600 7.21 6.83 11.75
N GLU A 601 6.89 5.60 12.17
CA GLU A 601 5.95 5.34 13.27
C GLU A 601 6.47 5.90 14.60
N ASN A 602 7.71 5.56 14.98
CA ASN A 602 8.28 6.01 16.24
C ASN A 602 8.56 7.50 16.26
N ILE A 603 9.15 8.07 15.20
CA ILE A 603 9.42 9.51 15.12
C ILE A 603 8.11 10.30 15.21
N ASN A 604 7.05 9.85 14.55
CA ASN A 604 5.75 10.51 14.62
C ASN A 604 5.18 10.52 16.05
N ASN A 605 5.28 9.41 16.78
CA ASN A 605 4.80 9.34 18.16
C ASN A 605 5.60 10.25 19.08
N VAL A 606 6.94 10.27 18.96
CA VAL A 606 7.81 11.13 19.78
C VAL A 606 7.53 12.62 19.50
N LEU A 607 7.40 12.99 18.24
CA LEU A 607 7.15 14.39 17.87
C LEU A 607 5.72 14.84 18.19
N GLN A 608 4.75 13.95 18.13
CA GLN A 608 3.39 14.23 18.60
C GLN A 608 3.40 14.63 20.08
N ASP A 609 4.11 13.88 20.92
CA ASP A 609 4.21 14.17 22.36
C ASP A 609 4.96 15.48 22.68
N ILE A 610 5.80 15.93 21.75
CA ILE A 610 6.55 17.20 21.90
C ILE A 610 5.73 18.40 21.42
N PHE A 611 5.08 18.27 20.26
CA PHE A 611 4.42 19.40 19.61
C PHE A 611 2.96 19.58 19.99
N VAL A 612 2.29 18.52 20.43
CA VAL A 612 0.86 18.55 20.74
C VAL A 612 0.58 17.92 22.09
N ASP A 613 0.12 18.75 23.04
CA ASP A 613 -0.21 18.28 24.39
C ASP A 613 -1.28 17.18 24.38
N LYS A 614 -1.14 16.22 25.27
CA LYS A 614 -2.09 15.09 25.44
C LYS A 614 -3.50 15.53 25.81
N GLN A 615 -3.66 16.69 26.44
CA GLN A 615 -4.98 17.26 26.76
C GLN A 615 -5.82 17.61 25.51
N PHE A 616 -5.21 17.75 24.34
CA PHE A 616 -5.89 17.97 23.08
C PHE A 616 -6.32 16.68 22.37
N GLY A 617 -6.11 15.54 22.99
CA GLY A 617 -6.55 14.23 22.51
C GLY A 617 -7.87 13.80 23.12
N VAL A 618 -8.58 12.91 22.41
CA VAL A 618 -9.82 12.28 22.84
C VAL A 618 -9.65 10.76 22.92
N GLY A 619 -10.46 10.10 23.76
CA GLY A 619 -10.25 8.69 24.09
C GLY A 619 -10.49 7.69 22.95
N TRP A 620 -11.20 8.07 21.88
CA TRP A 620 -11.61 7.17 20.78
C TRP A 620 -10.66 7.18 19.56
N THR A 621 -9.71 8.11 19.51
CA THR A 621 -8.71 8.18 18.42
C THR A 621 -7.30 8.45 18.95
N LYS A 622 -6.29 8.08 18.18
CA LYS A 622 -4.88 8.39 18.46
C LYS A 622 -4.48 9.83 18.10
N PHE A 623 -5.33 10.54 17.35
CA PHE A 623 -5.04 11.89 16.90
C PHE A 623 -5.41 12.92 17.96
N ARG A 624 -4.69 14.06 17.95
CA ARG A 624 -4.89 15.22 18.81
C ARG A 624 -5.17 16.46 17.96
N ILE A 625 -5.92 17.41 18.48
CA ILE A 625 -6.12 18.69 17.81
C ILE A 625 -4.75 19.39 17.64
N GLY A 626 -4.43 19.74 16.41
CA GLY A 626 -3.13 20.32 16.04
C GLY A 626 -2.20 19.34 15.31
N ASP A 627 -2.48 18.03 15.35
CA ASP A 627 -1.64 17.02 14.68
C ASP A 627 -1.53 17.25 13.17
N LYS A 628 -0.30 17.06 12.68
CA LYS A 628 -0.02 16.94 11.25
C LYS A 628 -0.29 15.51 10.80
N VAL A 629 -1.18 15.35 9.83
CA VAL A 629 -1.65 14.04 9.34
C VAL A 629 -1.49 13.91 7.83
N MET A 630 -1.50 12.67 7.34
CA MET A 630 -1.45 12.36 5.92
C MET A 630 -2.50 11.32 5.57
N GLN A 631 -3.22 11.54 4.49
CA GLN A 631 -4.12 10.56 3.89
C GLN A 631 -3.31 9.40 3.27
N THR A 632 -3.73 8.17 3.51
CA THR A 632 -3.01 6.97 3.02
C THR A 632 -3.71 6.27 1.88
N LYS A 633 -4.98 6.58 1.62
CA LYS A 633 -5.78 6.08 0.49
C LYS A 633 -6.57 7.20 -0.17
N ASN A 634 -6.87 7.03 -1.45
CA ASN A 634 -7.71 8.00 -2.16
C ASN A 634 -9.15 7.94 -1.64
N ASN A 635 -9.70 9.11 -1.33
CA ASN A 635 -11.12 9.30 -1.05
C ASN A 635 -11.69 10.26 -2.09
N TYR A 636 -12.27 9.68 -3.14
CA TYR A 636 -12.79 10.44 -4.28
C TYR A 636 -14.06 11.25 -3.94
N GLU A 637 -14.84 10.80 -2.96
CA GLU A 637 -16.06 11.50 -2.53
C GLU A 637 -15.74 12.83 -1.84
N LYS A 638 -14.66 12.84 -1.07
CA LYS A 638 -14.20 14.00 -0.30
C LYS A 638 -13.04 14.75 -0.97
N ASN A 639 -12.67 14.35 -2.19
CA ASN A 639 -11.59 14.93 -2.97
C ASN A 639 -10.22 14.97 -2.24
N ILE A 640 -9.96 13.95 -1.39
CA ILE A 640 -8.70 13.81 -0.65
C ILE A 640 -7.93 12.61 -1.21
N PHE A 641 -6.64 12.78 -1.46
CA PHE A 641 -5.82 11.78 -2.13
C PHE A 641 -4.72 11.22 -1.24
N ASN A 642 -4.24 10.04 -1.59
CA ASN A 642 -3.09 9.44 -0.93
C ASN A 642 -1.87 10.38 -1.03
N GLY A 643 -1.28 10.70 0.11
CA GLY A 643 -0.16 11.63 0.25
C GLY A 643 -0.57 13.05 0.63
N ASP A 644 -1.86 13.42 0.61
CA ASP A 644 -2.30 14.73 1.04
C ASP A 644 -2.02 14.95 2.52
N LEU A 645 -1.37 16.07 2.83
CA LEU A 645 -1.10 16.48 4.20
C LEU A 645 -2.21 17.39 4.71
N GLY A 646 -2.61 17.15 5.96
CA GLY A 646 -3.61 17.95 6.63
C GLY A 646 -3.26 18.20 8.09
N LYS A 647 -4.07 19.04 8.74
CA LYS A 647 -3.98 19.35 10.16
C LYS A 647 -5.31 19.05 10.83
N VAL A 648 -5.27 18.36 11.95
CA VAL A 648 -6.46 18.12 12.78
C VAL A 648 -6.87 19.42 13.45
N ILE A 649 -8.06 19.94 13.14
CA ILE A 649 -8.54 21.21 13.69
C ILE A 649 -9.61 21.04 14.77
N TYR A 650 -10.35 19.93 14.73
CA TYR A 650 -11.40 19.65 15.71
C TYR A 650 -11.65 18.13 15.83
N LEU A 651 -11.96 17.68 17.03
CA LEU A 651 -12.34 16.30 17.34
C LEU A 651 -13.67 16.35 18.11
N ASP A 652 -14.68 15.63 17.62
CA ASP A 652 -15.99 15.52 18.22
C ASP A 652 -16.11 14.20 18.99
N ASP A 653 -16.30 14.32 20.32
CA ASP A 653 -16.42 13.16 21.21
C ASP A 653 -17.77 12.46 21.11
N ASP A 654 -18.84 13.20 20.80
CA ASP A 654 -20.20 12.65 20.76
C ASP A 654 -20.46 11.91 19.44
N GLU A 655 -20.07 12.51 18.30
CA GLU A 655 -20.27 11.92 16.98
C GLU A 655 -19.10 11.03 16.52
N HIS A 656 -17.99 10.98 17.29
CA HIS A 656 -16.75 10.28 16.90
C HIS A 656 -16.25 10.68 15.52
N THR A 657 -16.23 11.98 15.24
CA THR A 657 -15.76 12.56 13.99
C THR A 657 -14.53 13.46 14.21
N ALA A 658 -13.71 13.60 13.19
CA ALA A 658 -12.57 14.51 13.18
C ALA A 658 -12.69 15.47 11.99
N THR A 659 -12.47 16.75 12.25
CA THR A 659 -12.37 17.77 11.22
C THR A 659 -10.92 18.02 10.89
N ILE A 660 -10.55 17.79 9.64
CA ILE A 660 -9.17 17.91 9.13
C ILE A 660 -9.13 19.01 8.09
N GLN A 661 -8.18 19.90 8.20
CA GLN A 661 -7.88 20.89 7.17
C GLN A 661 -6.82 20.33 6.23
N PHE A 662 -7.19 20.06 4.97
CA PHE A 662 -6.28 19.70 3.88
C PHE A 662 -6.12 20.92 2.97
N ASN A 663 -4.93 21.51 2.92
CA ASN A 663 -4.70 22.77 2.22
C ASN A 663 -5.76 23.82 2.59
N ASP A 664 -6.59 24.28 1.63
CA ASP A 664 -7.65 25.28 1.84
C ASP A 664 -9.01 24.66 2.11
N GLU A 665 -9.15 23.34 2.03
CA GLU A 665 -10.41 22.62 2.23
C GLU A 665 -10.50 21.97 3.61
N THR A 666 -11.64 22.12 4.26
CA THR A 666 -11.93 21.49 5.55
C THR A 666 -12.86 20.31 5.36
N VAL A 667 -12.46 19.14 5.86
CA VAL A 667 -13.19 17.88 5.67
C VAL A 667 -13.47 17.20 7.00
N VAL A 668 -14.74 16.80 7.19
CA VAL A 668 -15.16 16.00 8.36
C VAL A 668 -15.03 14.51 8.03
N LEU A 669 -14.28 13.77 8.84
CA LEU A 669 -14.06 12.34 8.70
C LEU A 669 -14.62 11.58 9.89
N ASN A 670 -15.37 10.51 9.62
CA ASN A 670 -15.86 9.60 10.65
C ASN A 670 -14.77 8.61 11.06
N ASN A 671 -15.00 7.87 12.16
CA ASN A 671 -14.02 6.93 12.74
C ASN A 671 -13.52 5.88 11.73
N SER A 672 -14.36 5.40 10.82
CA SER A 672 -13.93 4.44 9.78
C SER A 672 -12.97 5.07 8.77
N ALA A 673 -13.18 6.32 8.39
CA ALA A 673 -12.32 7.04 7.47
C ALA A 673 -10.97 7.46 8.12
N LEU A 674 -10.94 7.62 9.45
CA LEU A 674 -9.71 7.91 10.19
C LEU A 674 -8.70 6.77 10.16
N CYS A 675 -9.12 5.53 9.86
CA CYS A 675 -8.20 4.41 9.62
C CYS A 675 -7.29 4.64 8.41
N ASP A 676 -7.69 5.50 7.49
CA ASP A 676 -6.91 5.88 6.31
C ASP A 676 -6.03 7.13 6.53
N LEU A 677 -5.92 7.60 7.79
CA LEU A 677 -5.00 8.66 8.20
C LEU A 677 -3.81 8.12 9.00
N THR A 678 -2.69 8.79 8.87
CA THR A 678 -1.51 8.58 9.71
C THR A 678 -0.89 9.92 10.13
N LEU A 679 -0.19 9.95 11.26
CA LEU A 679 0.63 11.09 11.63
C LEU A 679 1.69 11.34 10.55
N ALA A 680 2.06 12.58 10.32
CA ALA A 680 2.89 13.00 9.20
C ALA A 680 4.00 14.02 9.54
N TYR A 681 4.46 14.08 10.78
CA TYR A 681 5.69 14.81 11.14
C TYR A 681 6.89 14.20 10.40
N ALA A 682 6.95 12.87 10.36
CA ALA A 682 7.87 12.11 9.53
C ALA A 682 7.11 11.25 8.51
N ILE A 683 7.57 11.24 7.26
CA ILE A 683 7.04 10.41 6.18
C ILE A 683 8.17 9.64 5.50
N SER A 684 7.83 8.56 4.77
CA SER A 684 8.86 7.88 3.98
C SER A 684 9.27 8.72 2.77
N ILE A 685 10.53 8.58 2.34
CA ILE A 685 11.05 9.29 1.16
C ILE A 685 10.18 9.00 -0.07
N HIS A 686 9.65 7.79 -0.24
CA HIS A 686 8.73 7.46 -1.33
C HIS A 686 7.46 8.30 -1.32
N LYS A 687 6.90 8.55 -0.13
CA LYS A 687 5.68 9.37 0.02
C LYS A 687 5.93 10.87 -0.14
N SER A 688 7.17 11.33 -0.16
CA SER A 688 7.53 12.72 -0.45
C SER A 688 7.63 13.03 -1.95
N GLN A 689 7.57 12.03 -2.82
CA GLN A 689 7.62 12.23 -4.28
C GLN A 689 6.50 13.17 -4.73
N GLY A 690 6.79 14.03 -5.71
CA GLY A 690 5.88 15.10 -6.15
C GLY A 690 5.68 16.24 -5.16
N SER A 691 6.32 16.18 -3.97
CA SER A 691 6.24 17.23 -2.92
C SER A 691 7.54 18.00 -2.80
N GLU A 692 7.46 19.23 -2.29
CA GLU A 692 8.61 20.03 -1.87
C GLU A 692 8.26 20.74 -0.56
N PHE A 693 9.27 20.89 0.31
CA PHE A 693 9.10 21.47 1.64
C PHE A 693 10.12 22.58 1.88
N PRO A 694 9.77 23.63 2.63
CA PRO A 694 10.73 24.69 2.97
C PRO A 694 11.98 24.14 3.65
N VAL A 695 11.82 23.27 4.64
CA VAL A 695 12.91 22.61 5.37
C VAL A 695 12.72 21.11 5.36
N VAL A 696 13.77 20.37 5.03
CA VAL A 696 13.78 18.91 5.03
C VAL A 696 14.84 18.39 5.99
N ILE A 697 14.47 17.42 6.82
CA ILE A 697 15.39 16.67 7.67
C ILE A 697 15.40 15.22 7.18
N ILE A 698 16.58 14.68 6.87
CA ILE A 698 16.75 13.31 6.34
C ILE A 698 17.48 12.48 7.39
N ALA A 699 16.85 11.41 7.89
CA ALA A 699 17.50 10.46 8.77
C ALA A 699 18.15 9.32 7.96
N LEU A 700 19.47 9.14 8.06
CA LEU A 700 20.22 8.22 7.22
C LEU A 700 21.23 7.41 8.04
N LEU A 701 20.92 6.13 8.32
CA LEU A 701 21.77 5.24 9.13
C LEU A 701 22.09 3.94 8.38
N ARG A 702 23.19 3.29 8.74
CA ARG A 702 23.61 1.98 8.14
C ARG A 702 22.56 0.88 8.27
N GLN A 703 21.75 0.88 9.34
CA GLN A 703 20.65 -0.08 9.49
C GLN A 703 19.65 -0.06 8.33
N HIS A 704 19.62 1.02 7.56
CA HIS A 704 18.78 1.18 6.37
C HIS A 704 19.42 0.62 5.09
N TYR A 705 20.50 -0.20 5.18
CA TYR A 705 21.38 -0.60 4.06
C TYR A 705 20.63 -1.10 2.81
N ILE A 706 19.50 -1.83 2.99
CA ILE A 706 18.67 -2.33 1.88
C ILE A 706 18.08 -1.19 1.06
N MET A 707 17.78 -0.06 1.72
CA MET A 707 17.12 1.11 1.10
C MET A 707 18.13 2.16 0.64
N LEU A 708 19.41 2.05 1.05
CA LEU A 708 20.43 3.05 0.73
C LEU A 708 20.82 2.98 -0.74
N GLN A 709 20.17 3.82 -1.54
CA GLN A 709 20.34 3.91 -2.98
C GLN A 709 20.49 5.37 -3.41
N ARG A 710 21.21 5.57 -4.50
CA ARG A 710 21.47 6.90 -5.07
C ARG A 710 20.17 7.69 -5.35
N ASN A 711 19.22 7.06 -6.00
CA ASN A 711 17.95 7.71 -6.34
C ASN A 711 17.11 8.07 -5.10
N LEU A 712 17.20 7.26 -4.02
CA LEU A 712 16.54 7.56 -2.77
C LEU A 712 17.13 8.82 -2.12
N LEU A 713 18.46 8.86 -2.00
CA LEU A 713 19.19 9.99 -1.43
C LEU A 713 18.96 11.27 -2.24
N TYR A 714 19.10 11.18 -3.57
CA TYR A 714 18.82 12.26 -4.50
C TYR A 714 17.38 12.79 -4.36
N THR A 715 16.40 11.88 -4.35
CA THR A 715 14.99 12.26 -4.17
C THR A 715 14.76 12.97 -2.86
N ALA A 716 15.35 12.48 -1.75
CA ALA A 716 15.18 13.07 -0.44
C ALA A 716 15.77 14.50 -0.37
N ILE A 717 16.98 14.70 -0.86
CA ILE A 717 17.67 16.01 -0.87
C ILE A 717 16.90 17.02 -1.73
N THR A 718 16.44 16.60 -2.90
CA THR A 718 15.70 17.46 -3.82
C THR A 718 14.30 17.83 -3.36
N ARG A 719 13.79 17.26 -2.26
CA ARG A 719 12.54 17.71 -1.62
C ARG A 719 12.70 19.01 -0.85
N GLY A 720 13.93 19.37 -0.42
CA GLY A 720 14.20 20.62 0.26
C GLY A 720 14.19 21.83 -0.68
N ARG A 721 13.40 22.85 -0.31
CA ARG A 721 13.32 24.10 -1.08
C ARG A 721 14.35 25.11 -0.61
N ASN A 722 14.46 25.34 0.70
CA ASN A 722 15.28 26.36 1.31
C ASN A 722 16.43 25.77 2.13
N LYS A 723 16.17 24.71 2.91
CA LYS A 723 17.15 24.07 3.81
C LYS A 723 17.02 22.57 3.79
N VAL A 724 18.17 21.88 3.83
CA VAL A 724 18.26 20.42 3.99
C VAL A 724 19.22 20.10 5.11
N PHE A 725 18.79 19.26 6.03
CA PHE A 725 19.61 18.68 7.08
C PHE A 725 19.65 17.16 6.89
N ILE A 726 20.84 16.59 6.80
CA ILE A 726 21.01 15.14 6.95
C ILE A 726 21.50 14.90 8.38
N ILE A 727 20.82 13.99 9.10
CA ILE A 727 21.24 13.51 10.42
C ILE A 727 21.51 12.03 10.28
N GLY A 728 22.76 11.61 10.43
CA GLY A 728 23.07 10.21 10.22
C GLY A 728 24.53 9.84 10.12
N ASP A 729 24.77 8.64 9.63
CA ASP A 729 26.10 8.05 9.49
C ASP A 729 26.73 8.45 8.14
N PRO A 730 27.93 9.03 8.12
CA PRO A 730 28.67 9.35 6.90
C PRO A 730 28.87 8.16 5.96
N ASP A 731 29.07 6.96 6.51
CA ASP A 731 29.22 5.76 5.70
C ASP A 731 27.88 5.30 5.06
N ALA A 732 26.75 5.56 5.72
CA ALA A 732 25.43 5.36 5.13
C ALA A 732 25.21 6.28 3.93
N TYR A 733 25.63 7.53 4.04
CA TYR A 733 25.61 8.50 2.92
C TYR A 733 26.51 8.00 1.78
N ALA A 734 27.75 7.60 2.08
CA ALA A 734 28.69 7.06 1.10
C ALA A 734 28.13 5.83 0.37
N LEU A 735 27.53 4.92 1.12
CA LEU A 735 26.89 3.72 0.56
C LEU A 735 25.73 4.12 -0.37
N ALA A 736 24.86 5.02 0.08
CA ALA A 736 23.72 5.47 -0.71
C ALA A 736 24.14 6.15 -2.01
N SER A 737 25.16 7.04 -1.96
CA SER A 737 25.64 7.78 -3.14
C SER A 737 26.27 6.87 -4.21
N ARG A 738 26.93 5.79 -3.80
CA ARG A 738 27.58 4.83 -4.70
C ARG A 738 26.64 3.76 -5.24
N ASN A 739 25.59 3.41 -4.52
CA ASN A 739 24.71 2.29 -4.88
C ASN A 739 23.77 2.63 -6.04
N LYS A 740 24.08 2.06 -7.22
CA LYS A 740 23.30 2.19 -8.47
C LYS A 740 22.50 0.93 -8.82
N GLU A 741 22.59 -0.15 -8.03
CA GLU A 741 22.13 -1.46 -8.45
C GLU A 741 20.62 -1.51 -8.77
N ARG A 742 19.79 -0.89 -7.96
CA ARG A 742 18.34 -0.85 -8.22
C ARG A 742 17.88 0.25 -9.18
N ALA A 743 18.75 1.18 -9.57
CA ALA A 743 18.45 2.15 -10.62
C ALA A 743 18.34 1.50 -12.01
N ASN A 744 18.98 0.33 -12.19
CA ASN A 744 19.00 -0.41 -13.45
C ASN A 744 17.94 -1.52 -13.44
N ARG A 745 16.66 -1.15 -13.54
CA ARG A 745 15.59 -2.12 -13.71
C ARG A 745 15.76 -2.89 -15.02
N MET A 746 15.57 -4.21 -14.93
CA MET A 746 15.50 -5.06 -16.11
C MET A 746 14.10 -4.98 -16.71
N THR A 747 14.00 -4.40 -17.91
CA THR A 747 12.74 -4.17 -18.59
C THR A 747 12.75 -4.75 -19.99
N GLY A 748 11.61 -5.30 -20.41
CA GLY A 748 11.40 -5.80 -21.78
C GLY A 748 11.02 -4.69 -22.75
N LEU A 749 10.54 -3.54 -22.29
CA LEU A 749 10.04 -2.45 -23.12
C LEU A 749 11.13 -1.86 -24.03
N TYR A 750 12.34 -1.65 -23.50
CA TYR A 750 13.45 -1.14 -24.32
C TYR A 750 13.79 -2.05 -25.51
N SER A 751 13.70 -3.37 -25.33
CA SER A 751 13.94 -4.33 -26.42
C SER A 751 12.88 -4.27 -27.50
N ASN A 752 11.66 -3.84 -27.19
CA ASN A 752 10.58 -3.65 -28.15
C ASN A 752 10.86 -2.48 -29.08
N PHE A 753 11.44 -1.41 -28.56
CA PHE A 753 11.79 -0.23 -29.37
C PHE A 753 12.98 -0.48 -30.33
N ARG A 754 13.71 -1.58 -30.21
CA ARG A 754 14.74 -1.96 -31.18
C ARG A 754 14.13 -2.53 -32.44
#